data_8cd6157473f221ac36887223a9e4ee27
#
_entry.id   8cd6157473f221ac36887223a9e4ee27
#
_cell.length_a   1.000
_cell.length_b   1.000
_cell.length_c   1.000
_cell.angle_alpha   90.00
_cell.angle_beta   90.00
_cell.angle_gamma   90.00
#
_symmetry.space_group_name_H-M   'P 1'
#
loop_
_entity.id
_entity.type
_entity.pdbx_description
1 polymer ?
#
loop_
_entity_poly.entity_id
_entity_poly.type
_entity_poly.pdbx_seq_one_letter_code
_entity_poly.pdbx_strand_id
1 'polypeptide(L)'
;MRRLPGILLLTAATVIVVVALLVSGLRLVLPQLNSWRPQVLEKVSAMAGVPVDASQITASWQTFGPTLDVRDIKAGLSDGGELSVKRVTLALDVWQSLLHMRWQFRDLTFWQLQVHTNTPIQTNNSGEGLKTDRISDLFLRQFDHFTLRDSHLSFLTISGQRAELTIPQLTWLNGKNRHRAEGQLSLSSLTGQHGVMQVRMDLRDEDGLLNKGRVWLQADDIDVKPWLGRWMQDNIALQSAKFSLEGWMTIDKGDVASGDVWLKKGGASWQGDKDKHHLSVDNLTAHIYRDNHSWGFRIPDTRISMDDKPWPRGALAMAWIPAQDVGGTNAQRSDELRIRASNLNLSGLTGLQPMADKLAPSLGEIWRTTQPDGKINLLALDIPLQMAEKTRFKADWSDMSWKQWKLLPGAEHFSGSIAGSVENGILHASIKQAKMPYETVFRAPLEIAKGDATLSWIKNDKGFMLDGRDIDVQATGVRARGGFRYLQPQGDEPWLGILAGISTNDGGQAWRYFPENLMGKELVDYLSGAIKGGQATDATLAYGGNPHLFPYKHNEGQFQVSVPLKNATFAFQPDWPALTGLNIDLNFINDGLWMKADKAMLGKVTASNLDAVIPDYSREKLLIDADVNGPGKEVGPYFNETPLKETLGAALDELQLDGDVSARLHLNIPLDGEMTTAKGDVQLKNNSLFIKPIDTTLQNLSGKFSFVNGDLKSEPMSATWFNQPLNVDFSTTEGEKAFLVNVGMNANWEPARTGLLPKALENSLSGSVPWDGKVAIELPYRGSANYKVDINGELKNVSSHLPAPVDKQAGEPLPVKIKVDGGLSSFNLTGSMGTKNHINSRWLLGNKLTLDRAILTSDSKAVSPLPAQSGVELNMPPMDGAQWLALFQRGAATDVSSSIVFPQQVTLRTPTLTMEIGRASCRE
;
A
#
# COMPACT_ATOMS: atom_id res chain seq x y z
N MET A 1 111.00 21.66 -24.37
CA MET A 1 109.88 21.61 -23.41
C MET A 1 110.11 22.24 -22.04
N ARG A 2 111.11 23.08 -21.81
CA ARG A 2 111.41 23.67 -20.45
C ARG A 2 110.87 25.13 -20.24
N ARG A 3 110.18 25.76 -21.23
CA ARG A 3 109.60 27.12 -21.10
C ARG A 3 108.12 27.19 -20.79
N LEU A 4 107.34 26.09 -20.99
CA LEU A 4 105.88 26.02 -20.73
C LEU A 4 105.41 26.20 -19.23
N PRO A 5 106.16 25.60 -18.20
CA PRO A 5 105.74 25.81 -16.84
C PRO A 5 105.95 27.25 -16.35
N GLY A 6 107.02 27.89 -16.83
CA GLY A 6 107.30 29.28 -16.52
C GLY A 6 106.28 30.31 -17.09
N ILE A 7 105.86 30.10 -18.31
CA ILE A 7 104.76 30.91 -18.91
C ILE A 7 103.37 30.67 -18.19
N LEU A 8 103.10 29.44 -17.84
CA LEU A 8 101.91 29.08 -17.05
C LEU A 8 101.95 29.71 -15.66
N LEU A 9 103.06 29.68 -14.95
CA LEU A 9 103.23 30.35 -13.69
C LEU A 9 103.12 31.87 -13.78
N LEU A 10 103.72 32.47 -14.82
CA LEU A 10 103.63 33.94 -15.02
C LEU A 10 102.20 34.35 -15.39
N THR A 11 101.51 33.64 -16.25
CA THR A 11 100.04 33.86 -16.56
C THR A 11 99.19 33.70 -15.32
N ALA A 12 99.37 32.67 -14.52
CA ALA A 12 98.65 32.47 -13.25
C ALA A 12 98.89 33.58 -12.26
N ALA A 13 100.14 34.02 -12.09
CA ALA A 13 100.56 35.13 -11.24
C ALA A 13 99.95 36.48 -11.71
N THR A 14 99.90 36.69 -13.00
CA THR A 14 99.31 37.93 -13.60
C THR A 14 97.84 37.93 -13.41
N VAL A 15 97.14 36.79 -13.62
CA VAL A 15 95.76 36.64 -13.39
C VAL A 15 95.40 36.86 -11.89
N ILE A 16 96.20 36.32 -10.95
CA ILE A 16 95.99 36.53 -9.50
C ILE A 16 96.19 38.01 -9.18
N VAL A 17 97.19 38.71 -9.74
CA VAL A 17 97.34 40.12 -9.47
C VAL A 17 96.23 40.98 -10.08
N VAL A 18 95.82 40.70 -11.27
CA VAL A 18 94.67 41.37 -11.89
C VAL A 18 93.34 41.13 -11.08
N VAL A 19 93.12 39.91 -10.65
CA VAL A 19 92.00 39.62 -9.79
C VAL A 19 92.08 40.32 -8.48
N ALA A 20 93.26 40.31 -7.84
CA ALA A 20 93.48 41.02 -6.59
C ALA A 20 93.32 42.54 -6.70
N LEU A 21 93.72 43.17 -7.80
CA LEU A 21 93.45 44.55 -8.09
C LEU A 21 91.97 44.84 -8.35
N LEU A 22 91.31 43.98 -9.07
CA LEU A 22 89.85 44.08 -9.30
C LEU A 22 89.11 43.97 -8.02
N VAL A 23 89.41 42.99 -7.15
CA VAL A 23 88.75 42.81 -5.80
C VAL A 23 89.10 44.03 -4.92
N SER A 24 90.29 44.50 -4.90
CA SER A 24 90.65 45.73 -4.15
C SER A 24 89.91 46.96 -4.63
N GLY A 25 89.81 47.17 -5.97
CA GLY A 25 89.05 48.23 -6.57
C GLY A 25 87.53 48.14 -6.22
N LEU A 26 87.02 46.95 -6.31
CA LEU A 26 85.58 46.67 -5.93
C LEU A 26 85.35 46.95 -4.43
N ARG A 27 86.25 46.61 -3.52
CA ARG A 27 86.21 46.86 -2.09
C ARG A 27 86.10 48.37 -1.78
N LEU A 28 86.71 49.22 -2.60
CA LEU A 28 86.66 50.68 -2.42
C LEU A 28 85.40 51.30 -3.00
N VAL A 29 84.84 50.68 -4.05
CA VAL A 29 83.65 51.22 -4.75
C VAL A 29 82.30 50.74 -4.11
N LEU A 30 82.29 49.44 -3.61
CA LEU A 30 81.02 48.89 -3.05
C LEU A 30 80.40 49.70 -1.92
N PRO A 31 81.09 50.31 -0.94
CA PRO A 31 80.48 51.13 0.09
C PRO A 31 79.80 52.42 -0.46
N GLN A 32 80.17 52.88 -1.66
CA GLN A 32 79.63 54.07 -2.29
C GLN A 32 78.40 53.72 -3.17
N LEU A 33 77.96 52.46 -3.24
CA LEU A 33 76.92 52.04 -4.15
C LEU A 33 75.60 52.81 -3.87
N ASN A 34 75.35 53.22 -2.64
CA ASN A 34 74.15 53.97 -2.27
C ASN A 34 74.10 55.34 -2.99
N SER A 35 75.28 55.98 -3.28
CA SER A 35 75.26 57.24 -4.07
C SER A 35 74.91 57.03 -5.55
N TRP A 36 75.05 55.86 -6.09
CA TRP A 36 74.66 55.44 -7.44
C TRP A 36 73.31 54.74 -7.50
N ARG A 37 72.56 54.77 -6.40
CA ARG A 37 71.27 54.09 -6.28
C ARG A 37 70.34 54.31 -7.50
N PRO A 38 70.12 55.55 -8.00
CA PRO A 38 69.18 55.77 -9.12
C PRO A 38 69.66 55.04 -10.39
N GLN A 39 71.00 55.08 -10.76
CA GLN A 39 71.53 54.39 -11.93
C GLN A 39 71.44 52.85 -11.77
N VAL A 40 71.65 52.32 -10.57
CA VAL A 40 71.48 50.88 -10.29
C VAL A 40 70.03 50.44 -10.42
N LEU A 41 69.13 51.22 -9.85
CA LEU A 41 67.66 50.94 -9.91
C LEU A 41 67.13 51.08 -11.34
N GLU A 42 67.60 51.99 -12.14
CA GLU A 42 67.26 52.11 -13.55
C GLU A 42 67.62 50.82 -14.34
N LYS A 43 68.82 50.33 -14.13
CA LYS A 43 69.29 49.04 -14.76
C LYS A 43 68.50 47.84 -14.24
N VAL A 44 68.26 47.81 -12.93
CA VAL A 44 67.44 46.73 -12.32
C VAL A 44 66.00 46.77 -12.87
N SER A 45 65.39 47.95 -12.96
CA SER A 45 64.07 48.13 -13.57
C SER A 45 64.06 47.73 -15.03
N ALA A 46 65.06 48.02 -15.82
CA ALA A 46 65.19 47.60 -17.21
C ALA A 46 65.36 46.09 -17.34
N MET A 47 66.04 45.43 -16.40
CA MET A 47 66.20 43.96 -16.36
C MET A 47 64.89 43.29 -15.89
N ALA A 48 64.26 43.85 -14.86
CA ALA A 48 62.98 43.30 -14.32
C ALA A 48 61.79 43.56 -15.22
N GLY A 49 61.87 44.52 -16.12
CA GLY A 49 60.77 44.92 -16.99
C GLY A 49 59.61 45.71 -16.32
N VAL A 50 59.82 46.07 -15.05
CA VAL A 50 58.90 46.88 -14.23
C VAL A 50 59.72 47.94 -13.46
N PRO A 51 59.15 49.13 -13.14
CA PRO A 51 59.79 50.09 -12.29
C PRO A 51 60.07 49.53 -10.90
N VAL A 52 61.32 49.53 -10.48
CA VAL A 52 61.77 49.06 -9.15
C VAL A 52 62.38 50.28 -8.43
N ASP A 53 61.92 50.50 -7.20
CA ASP A 53 62.48 51.48 -6.28
C ASP A 53 63.04 50.78 -5.00
N ALA A 54 64.00 51.42 -4.34
CA ALA A 54 64.58 50.95 -3.09
C ALA A 54 65.07 52.10 -2.25
N SER A 55 64.82 52.11 -0.95
CA SER A 55 65.19 53.18 -0.02
C SER A 55 66.68 53.26 0.22
N GLN A 56 67.36 52.12 0.28
CA GLN A 56 68.81 52.03 0.63
C GLN A 56 69.47 50.82 -0.01
N ILE A 57 70.72 51.01 -0.52
CA ILE A 57 71.53 49.93 -1.02
C ILE A 57 72.88 50.03 -0.29
N THR A 58 73.24 49.07 0.55
CA THR A 58 74.51 48.91 1.21
C THR A 58 75.28 47.69 0.64
N ALA A 59 76.53 47.88 0.34
CA ALA A 59 77.34 46.84 -0.20
C ALA A 59 78.71 46.80 0.53
N SER A 60 79.13 45.59 0.75
CA SER A 60 80.47 45.33 1.36
C SER A 60 81.12 44.13 0.70
N TRP A 61 82.41 43.97 0.79
CA TRP A 61 83.10 42.81 0.36
C TRP A 61 83.44 41.89 1.53
N GLN A 62 82.87 40.68 1.56
CA GLN A 62 83.17 39.67 2.54
C GLN A 62 84.11 38.58 1.93
N THR A 63 84.66 37.69 2.68
CA THR A 63 85.70 36.74 2.38
C THR A 63 85.78 36.20 0.95
N PHE A 64 84.64 35.90 0.34
CA PHE A 64 84.61 35.23 -0.99
C PHE A 64 83.84 36.02 -2.06
N GLY A 65 83.33 37.22 -1.75
CA GLY A 65 82.63 38.02 -2.72
C GLY A 65 81.92 39.20 -2.11
N PRO A 66 81.20 40.01 -2.98
CA PRO A 66 80.39 41.11 -2.54
C PRO A 66 79.16 40.67 -1.82
N THR A 67 78.76 41.36 -0.77
CA THR A 67 77.48 41.22 -0.05
C THR A 67 76.72 42.51 -0.22
N LEU A 68 75.42 42.42 -0.65
CA LEU A 68 74.50 43.53 -0.76
C LEU A 68 73.41 43.35 0.25
N ASP A 69 72.97 44.48 0.82
CA ASP A 69 71.77 44.58 1.67
C ASP A 69 70.94 45.74 1.07
N VAL A 70 69.80 45.42 0.51
CA VAL A 70 68.87 46.36 -0.11
C VAL A 70 67.62 46.43 0.72
N ARG A 71 67.12 47.63 1.00
CA ARG A 71 65.97 47.84 1.87
C ARG A 71 64.81 48.57 1.17
N ASP A 72 63.64 48.23 1.64
CA ASP A 72 62.32 48.79 1.22
C ASP A 72 62.19 48.84 -0.33
N ILE A 73 62.38 47.71 -0.95
CA ILE A 73 62.22 47.53 -2.39
C ILE A 73 60.70 47.58 -2.69
N LYS A 74 60.32 48.32 -3.73
CA LYS A 74 58.95 48.33 -4.27
C LYS A 74 58.98 48.15 -5.78
N ALA A 75 58.03 47.41 -6.27
CA ALA A 75 57.84 47.20 -7.71
C ALA A 75 56.36 47.06 -8.03
N GLY A 76 55.92 47.60 -9.12
CA GLY A 76 54.52 47.36 -9.64
C GLY A 76 54.50 46.04 -10.42
N LEU A 77 53.37 45.33 -10.33
CA LEU A 77 53.14 44.11 -11.14
C LEU A 77 52.29 44.48 -12.39
N SER A 78 52.40 43.65 -13.43
CA SER A 78 51.69 43.88 -14.69
C SER A 78 50.15 43.80 -14.59
N ASP A 79 49.62 43.20 -13.52
CA ASP A 79 48.17 43.06 -13.20
C ASP A 79 47.61 44.21 -12.32
N GLY A 80 48.42 45.28 -12.14
CA GLY A 80 48.07 46.36 -11.22
C GLY A 80 48.27 46.03 -9.75
N GLY A 81 48.87 44.90 -9.46
CA GLY A 81 49.29 44.49 -8.09
C GLY A 81 50.59 45.20 -7.67
N GLU A 82 50.97 44.98 -6.43
CA GLU A 82 52.15 45.56 -5.81
C GLU A 82 53.05 44.45 -5.22
N LEU A 83 54.37 44.61 -5.44
CA LEU A 83 55.38 43.81 -4.80
C LEU A 83 56.25 44.73 -3.93
N SER A 84 56.40 44.38 -2.67
CA SER A 84 57.34 45.06 -1.77
C SER A 84 58.18 44.06 -1.00
N VAL A 85 59.44 44.43 -0.74
CA VAL A 85 60.42 43.61 0.01
C VAL A 85 61.06 44.51 1.05
N LYS A 86 60.93 44.20 2.30
CA LYS A 86 61.46 44.96 3.37
C LYS A 86 62.98 44.97 3.34
N ARG A 87 63.61 43.79 3.07
CA ARG A 87 65.03 43.66 2.99
C ARG A 87 65.43 42.48 2.10
N VAL A 88 66.45 42.66 1.28
CA VAL A 88 67.09 41.60 0.52
C VAL A 88 68.59 41.55 0.94
N THR A 89 69.00 40.39 1.39
CA THR A 89 70.42 40.11 1.61
C THR A 89 70.93 39.20 0.50
N LEU A 90 72.02 39.63 -0.10
CA LEU A 90 72.68 38.94 -1.22
C LEU A 90 74.15 38.81 -0.95
N ALA A 91 74.71 37.63 -0.92
CA ALA A 91 76.14 37.31 -0.82
C ALA A 91 76.57 36.46 -2.03
N LEU A 92 77.21 37.11 -3.00
CA LEU A 92 77.61 36.46 -4.23
C LEU A 92 78.92 35.66 -3.96
N ASP A 93 78.94 34.43 -4.46
CA ASP A 93 80.14 33.60 -4.56
C ASP A 93 80.80 33.78 -5.95
N VAL A 94 81.81 34.69 -5.99
CA VAL A 94 82.45 35.04 -7.27
C VAL A 94 83.10 33.83 -7.91
N TRP A 95 83.76 32.98 -7.13
CA TRP A 95 84.47 31.81 -7.63
C TRP A 95 83.57 30.73 -8.17
N GLN A 96 82.51 30.42 -7.49
CA GLN A 96 81.48 29.45 -7.95
C GLN A 96 80.68 30.01 -9.16
N SER A 97 80.43 31.31 -9.13
CA SER A 97 79.74 31.97 -10.30
C SER A 97 80.57 31.92 -11.54
N LEU A 98 81.87 32.11 -11.43
CA LEU A 98 82.75 32.02 -12.58
C LEU A 98 82.93 30.56 -13.11
N LEU A 99 83.03 29.61 -12.15
CA LEU A 99 83.20 28.19 -12.50
C LEU A 99 81.98 27.62 -13.23
N HIS A 100 80.76 28.04 -12.81
CA HIS A 100 79.47 27.52 -13.36
C HIS A 100 78.87 28.44 -14.40
N MET A 101 79.54 29.59 -14.73
CA MET A 101 79.05 30.57 -15.72
C MET A 101 77.64 31.05 -15.45
N ARG A 102 77.26 31.16 -14.17
CA ARG A 102 75.96 31.65 -13.68
C ARG A 102 76.12 32.23 -12.26
N TRP A 103 75.16 33.11 -11.85
CA TRP A 103 75.20 33.72 -10.54
C TRP A 103 75.05 32.63 -9.45
N GLN A 104 76.06 32.45 -8.67
CA GLN A 104 76.08 31.57 -7.51
C GLN A 104 76.09 32.40 -6.24
N PHE A 105 75.14 32.17 -5.36
CA PHE A 105 74.97 32.93 -4.14
C PHE A 105 75.31 32.03 -2.94
N ARG A 106 75.94 32.55 -1.93
CA ARG A 106 76.05 31.92 -0.61
C ARG A 106 74.88 32.25 0.25
N ASP A 107 74.28 33.44 0.04
CA ASP A 107 73.04 33.89 0.66
C ASP A 107 72.31 34.78 -0.32
N LEU A 108 71.05 34.43 -0.62
CA LEU A 108 70.13 35.27 -1.28
C LEU A 108 68.80 35.13 -0.55
N THR A 109 68.55 36.07 0.37
CA THR A 109 67.39 35.99 1.24
C THR A 109 66.51 37.22 1.10
N PHE A 110 65.23 36.99 0.84
CA PHE A 110 64.19 38.01 0.80
C PHE A 110 63.45 38.00 2.13
N TRP A 111 63.50 39.09 2.86
CA TRP A 111 62.85 39.24 4.15
C TRP A 111 61.60 40.06 3.99
N GLN A 112 60.45 39.55 4.52
CA GLN A 112 59.21 40.27 4.48
C GLN A 112 58.82 40.71 3.06
N LEU A 113 58.94 39.78 2.11
CA LEU A 113 58.38 39.95 0.76
C LEU A 113 56.85 39.98 0.90
N GLN A 114 56.24 41.05 0.37
CA GLN A 114 54.76 41.18 0.26
C GLN A 114 54.40 41.25 -1.23
N VAL A 115 53.59 40.32 -1.66
CA VAL A 115 53.04 40.30 -3.04
C VAL A 115 51.54 40.40 -2.94
N HIS A 116 50.99 41.37 -3.61
CA HIS A 116 49.56 41.60 -3.68
C HIS A 116 49.10 41.50 -5.12
N THR A 117 48.35 40.43 -5.48
CA THR A 117 47.81 40.29 -6.82
C THR A 117 46.31 40.53 -6.83
N ASN A 118 45.80 41.10 -7.93
CA ASN A 118 44.34 41.34 -8.14
C ASN A 118 43.71 40.35 -9.09
N THR A 119 44.51 39.44 -9.67
CA THR A 119 44.05 38.34 -10.51
C THR A 119 43.75 37.11 -9.70
N PRO A 120 42.59 36.44 -9.93
CA PRO A 120 42.36 35.11 -9.36
C PRO A 120 43.39 34.11 -9.89
N ILE A 121 43.81 33.16 -9.06
CA ILE A 121 44.60 32.02 -9.52
C ILE A 121 43.73 31.19 -10.46
N GLN A 122 43.77 31.45 -11.73
CA GLN A 122 43.15 30.63 -12.75
C GLN A 122 44.12 29.58 -13.22
N THR A 123 43.74 28.33 -13.18
CA THR A 123 44.36 27.27 -13.99
C THR A 123 44.01 27.55 -15.43
N ASN A 124 44.92 28.08 -16.21
CA ASN A 124 44.72 28.34 -17.64
C ASN A 124 44.47 27.02 -18.37
N ASN A 125 43.25 26.86 -18.96
CA ASN A 125 42.89 25.72 -19.81
C ASN A 125 43.58 25.70 -21.16
N SER A 126 44.43 26.67 -21.44
CA SER A 126 45.28 26.66 -22.64
C SER A 126 46.66 26.16 -22.20
N GLY A 127 47.10 25.03 -22.74
CA GLY A 127 48.39 24.38 -22.45
C GLY A 127 49.68 25.19 -22.79
N GLU A 128 49.57 26.50 -22.69
CA GLU A 128 50.73 27.43 -22.70
C GLU A 128 51.18 27.57 -21.24
N GLY A 129 52.33 26.99 -20.92
CA GLY A 129 53.00 27.17 -19.65
C GLY A 129 53.12 28.64 -19.26
N LEU A 130 53.34 28.91 -17.96
CA LEU A 130 53.56 30.27 -17.41
C LEU A 130 54.38 31.11 -18.41
N LYS A 131 53.75 32.15 -18.98
CA LYS A 131 54.50 33.10 -19.81
C LYS A 131 55.61 33.70 -18.95
N THR A 132 56.83 33.39 -19.27
CA THR A 132 58.02 33.90 -18.58
C THR A 132 58.06 35.41 -18.74
N ASP A 133 57.62 36.14 -17.75
CA ASP A 133 58.05 37.52 -17.62
C ASP A 133 59.52 37.53 -17.19
N ARG A 134 60.15 38.64 -17.39
CA ARG A 134 61.63 38.80 -17.08
C ARG A 134 61.92 38.49 -15.60
N ILE A 135 60.98 38.68 -14.71
CA ILE A 135 61.08 38.40 -13.27
C ILE A 135 61.17 36.88 -13.03
N SER A 136 60.30 36.11 -13.65
CA SER A 136 60.32 34.65 -13.52
C SER A 136 61.64 34.06 -14.04
N ASP A 137 62.17 34.60 -15.16
CA ASP A 137 63.45 34.19 -15.71
C ASP A 137 64.64 34.53 -14.77
N LEU A 138 64.56 35.67 -14.14
CA LEU A 138 65.59 36.06 -13.16
C LEU A 138 65.62 35.11 -11.95
N PHE A 139 64.44 34.83 -11.35
CA PHE A 139 64.33 33.98 -10.15
C PHE A 139 64.62 32.51 -10.44
N LEU A 140 64.17 32.01 -11.56
CA LEU A 140 64.21 30.58 -11.83
C LEU A 140 65.39 30.11 -12.69
N ARG A 141 66.04 31.03 -13.44
CA ARG A 141 67.22 30.67 -14.29
C ARG A 141 68.48 31.36 -13.94
N GLN A 142 68.41 32.59 -13.44
CA GLN A 142 69.67 33.34 -13.17
C GLN A 142 70.16 33.06 -11.78
N PHE A 143 69.32 32.94 -10.76
CA PHE A 143 69.68 32.59 -9.39
C PHE A 143 69.84 31.09 -9.22
N ASP A 144 70.94 30.66 -8.47
CA ASP A 144 71.21 29.27 -8.11
C ASP A 144 70.27 28.83 -6.96
N HIS A 145 69.97 29.71 -6.04
CA HIS A 145 69.06 29.55 -4.94
C HIS A 145 68.52 30.89 -4.39
N PHE A 146 67.41 30.87 -3.69
CA PHE A 146 66.96 31.96 -2.85
C PHE A 146 66.11 31.46 -1.68
N THR A 147 66.06 32.26 -0.65
CA THR A 147 65.24 31.95 0.54
C THR A 147 64.24 33.12 0.77
N LEU A 148 63.01 32.76 0.98
CA LEU A 148 61.96 33.69 1.45
C LEU A 148 61.80 33.51 2.97
N ARG A 149 61.73 34.60 3.72
CA ARG A 149 61.54 34.61 5.18
C ARG A 149 60.42 35.66 5.51
N ASP A 150 59.57 35.23 6.42
CA ASP A 150 58.47 36.07 6.93
C ASP A 150 57.70 36.82 5.83
N SER A 151 57.51 36.16 4.71
CA SER A 151 56.94 36.72 3.49
C SER A 151 55.42 36.50 3.42
N HIS A 152 54.69 37.37 2.72
CA HIS A 152 53.24 37.33 2.57
C HIS A 152 52.81 37.44 1.12
N LEU A 153 51.93 36.52 0.72
CA LEU A 153 51.36 36.53 -0.61
C LEU A 153 49.81 36.68 -0.47
N SER A 154 49.26 37.75 -1.03
CA SER A 154 47.79 38.01 -1.02
C SER A 154 47.22 37.84 -2.42
N PHE A 155 46.21 36.97 -2.57
CA PHE A 155 45.63 36.66 -3.87
C PHE A 155 44.14 36.40 -3.73
N LEU A 156 43.39 36.41 -4.86
CA LEU A 156 42.00 36.04 -4.89
C LEU A 156 41.82 34.53 -5.08
N THR A 157 41.00 33.89 -4.25
CA THR A 157 40.58 32.50 -4.40
C THR A 157 39.57 32.35 -5.53
N ILE A 158 39.27 31.11 -5.93
CA ILE A 158 38.21 30.81 -6.91
C ILE A 158 36.83 31.31 -6.45
N SER A 159 36.59 31.42 -5.14
CA SER A 159 35.37 32.01 -4.57
C SER A 159 35.34 33.53 -4.62
N GLY A 160 36.44 34.20 -5.10
CA GLY A 160 36.57 35.62 -5.09
C GLY A 160 36.89 36.22 -3.70
N GLN A 161 37.16 35.40 -2.70
CA GLN A 161 37.64 35.84 -1.40
C GLN A 161 39.15 36.07 -1.45
N ARG A 162 39.64 37.08 -0.72
CA ARG A 162 41.07 37.34 -0.61
C ARG A 162 41.65 36.35 0.42
N ALA A 163 42.64 35.60 -0.01
CA ALA A 163 43.43 34.71 0.85
C ALA A 163 44.83 35.25 1.00
N GLU A 164 45.38 35.05 2.18
CA GLU A 164 46.76 35.43 2.50
C GLU A 164 47.57 34.18 2.83
N LEU A 165 48.67 34.02 2.11
CA LEU A 165 49.64 32.96 2.34
C LEU A 165 50.85 33.60 3.05
N THR A 166 51.09 33.22 4.27
CA THR A 166 52.28 33.60 5.00
C THR A 166 53.33 32.51 4.76
N ILE A 167 54.52 32.94 4.42
CA ILE A 167 55.70 32.09 4.17
C ILE A 167 56.75 32.36 5.25
N PRO A 168 56.75 31.63 6.37
CA PRO A 168 57.72 31.77 7.41
C PRO A 168 59.12 31.50 6.89
N GLN A 169 59.28 30.45 6.10
CA GLN A 169 60.49 30.12 5.44
C GLN A 169 60.23 29.24 4.23
N LEU A 170 60.79 29.62 3.07
CA LEU A 170 60.84 28.81 1.85
C LEU A 170 62.18 28.93 1.22
N THR A 171 62.86 27.82 1.02
CA THR A 171 64.17 27.73 0.30
C THR A 171 63.94 27.17 -1.08
N TRP A 172 64.38 27.90 -2.09
CA TRP A 172 64.30 27.55 -3.49
C TRP A 172 65.69 27.31 -4.07
N LEU A 173 65.89 26.17 -4.75
CA LEU A 173 67.12 25.73 -5.35
C LEU A 173 66.96 25.54 -6.83
N ASN A 174 67.72 26.20 -7.65
CA ASN A 174 67.74 26.10 -9.11
C ASN A 174 68.95 25.33 -9.63
N GLY A 175 68.64 24.20 -10.29
CA GLY A 175 69.67 23.52 -11.11
C GLY A 175 69.58 24.04 -12.58
N LYS A 176 70.23 23.34 -13.50
CA LYS A 176 70.23 23.73 -14.92
C LYS A 176 68.82 23.66 -15.51
N ASN A 177 68.08 22.59 -15.27
CA ASN A 177 66.68 22.34 -15.74
C ASN A 177 65.85 21.71 -14.60
N ARG A 178 66.27 21.90 -13.32
CA ARG A 178 65.55 21.28 -12.19
C ARG A 178 65.47 22.29 -11.06
N HIS A 179 64.30 22.44 -10.56
CA HIS A 179 63.92 23.38 -9.54
C HIS A 179 63.42 22.61 -8.31
N ARG A 180 63.89 22.89 -7.15
CA ARG A 180 63.42 22.30 -5.89
C ARG A 180 63.08 23.42 -4.92
N ALA A 181 62.01 23.19 -4.18
CA ALA A 181 61.65 24.05 -3.07
C ALA A 181 61.24 23.23 -1.85
N GLU A 182 61.65 23.75 -0.70
CA GLU A 182 61.23 23.19 0.59
C GLU A 182 60.93 24.33 1.54
N GLY A 183 59.77 24.24 2.24
CA GLY A 183 59.45 25.30 3.18
C GLY A 183 58.18 25.08 3.93
N GLN A 184 57.87 26.07 4.74
CA GLN A 184 56.62 26.15 5.49
C GLN A 184 55.78 27.30 4.97
N LEU A 185 54.50 27.00 4.81
CA LEU A 185 53.46 27.96 4.40
C LEU A 185 52.40 27.99 5.48
N SER A 186 51.81 29.11 5.74
CA SER A 186 50.65 29.24 6.61
C SER A 186 49.55 30.02 5.85
N LEU A 187 48.41 29.45 5.76
CA LEU A 187 47.22 30.14 5.23
C LEU A 187 46.60 30.96 6.36
N SER A 188 46.66 32.29 6.24
CA SER A 188 45.92 33.17 7.09
C SER A 188 44.74 33.71 6.28
N SER A 189 43.50 33.45 6.69
CA SER A 189 42.36 34.18 6.21
C SER A 189 41.97 35.25 7.20
N LEU A 190 41.19 36.22 6.76
CA LEU A 190 40.61 37.28 7.60
C LEU A 190 39.87 36.79 8.86
N THR A 191 39.61 35.51 8.98
CA THR A 191 38.87 34.84 10.06
C THR A 191 39.73 33.93 10.96
N GLY A 192 41.06 34.07 10.97
CA GLY A 192 41.94 33.43 11.97
C GLY A 192 42.27 31.96 11.68
N GLN A 193 42.62 31.64 10.45
CA GLN A 193 43.25 30.33 10.16
C GLN A 193 44.65 30.23 10.81
N HIS A 194 44.89 29.08 11.45
CA HIS A 194 46.17 28.78 12.11
C HIS A 194 46.87 27.51 11.54
N GLY A 195 46.48 27.09 10.34
CA GLY A 195 47.08 25.89 9.74
C GLY A 195 48.47 26.14 9.19
N VAL A 196 49.41 25.24 9.53
CA VAL A 196 50.76 25.25 8.95
C VAL A 196 50.84 24.17 7.90
N MET A 197 51.34 24.55 6.72
CA MET A 197 51.59 23.63 5.58
C MET A 197 53.11 23.49 5.39
N GLN A 198 53.53 22.26 5.11
CA GLN A 198 54.86 21.96 4.62
C GLN A 198 54.77 21.68 3.13
N VAL A 199 55.67 22.26 2.35
CA VAL A 199 55.70 22.06 0.90
C VAL A 199 57.08 21.64 0.47
N ARG A 200 57.14 20.63 -0.40
CA ARG A 200 58.33 20.23 -1.12
C ARG A 200 58.01 20.09 -2.60
N MET A 201 58.87 20.67 -3.44
CA MET A 201 58.73 20.59 -4.90
C MET A 201 60.00 20.07 -5.52
N ASP A 202 59.85 19.29 -6.56
CA ASP A 202 60.93 18.86 -7.44
C ASP A 202 60.42 18.89 -8.87
N LEU A 203 60.66 20.01 -9.55
CA LEU A 203 60.14 20.27 -10.88
C LEU A 203 61.27 20.42 -11.87
N ARG A 204 60.98 20.17 -13.14
CA ARG A 204 61.93 20.24 -14.27
C ARG A 204 61.33 21.03 -15.41
N ASP A 205 62.25 21.65 -16.17
CA ASP A 205 61.96 22.29 -17.45
C ASP A 205 62.16 21.23 -18.57
N GLU A 206 61.10 20.71 -19.16
CA GLU A 206 61.19 19.81 -20.32
C GLU A 206 60.79 20.56 -21.61
N ASP A 207 59.56 20.94 -21.76
CA ASP A 207 59.00 21.67 -22.88
C ASP A 207 58.43 23.02 -22.46
N GLY A 208 58.76 23.48 -21.29
CA GLY A 208 58.32 24.72 -20.66
C GLY A 208 58.90 24.86 -19.25
N LEU A 209 58.67 26.00 -18.63
CA LEU A 209 59.17 26.30 -17.29
C LEU A 209 58.32 25.56 -16.23
N LEU A 210 58.99 24.81 -15.32
CA LEU A 210 58.36 24.10 -14.19
C LEU A 210 57.26 23.12 -14.61
N ASN A 211 57.36 22.58 -15.81
CA ASN A 211 56.26 21.86 -16.44
C ASN A 211 56.19 20.36 -16.18
N LYS A 212 57.21 19.79 -15.45
CA LYS A 212 57.23 18.35 -15.12
C LYS A 212 57.84 18.07 -13.76
N GLY A 213 57.27 17.23 -12.97
CA GLY A 213 57.82 16.82 -11.68
C GLY A 213 56.82 16.43 -10.64
N ARG A 214 57.20 16.64 -9.39
CA ARG A 214 56.39 16.26 -8.24
C ARG A 214 56.34 17.39 -7.20
N VAL A 215 55.15 17.52 -6.61
CA VAL A 215 54.90 18.42 -5.48
C VAL A 215 54.35 17.58 -4.32
N TRP A 216 54.90 17.76 -3.17
CA TRP A 216 54.40 17.18 -1.92
C TRP A 216 53.91 18.30 -1.01
N LEU A 217 52.74 18.06 -0.40
CA LEU A 217 52.09 18.97 0.51
C LEU A 217 51.68 18.22 1.78
N GLN A 218 51.96 18.75 2.93
CA GLN A 218 51.37 18.33 4.21
C GLN A 218 50.74 19.54 4.87
N ALA A 219 49.51 19.39 5.35
CA ALA A 219 48.85 20.45 6.02
C ALA A 219 48.09 19.92 7.24
N ASP A 220 48.19 20.61 8.36
CA ASP A 220 47.53 20.25 9.60
C ASP A 220 46.47 21.31 9.92
N ASP A 221 45.23 20.86 10.20
CA ASP A 221 44.07 21.68 10.59
C ASP A 221 43.78 22.86 9.64
N ILE A 222 43.88 22.58 8.32
CA ILE A 222 43.61 23.61 7.30
C ILE A 222 42.11 23.77 7.12
N ASP A 223 41.64 25.02 7.15
CA ASP A 223 40.28 25.35 6.74
C ASP A 223 40.19 25.52 5.20
N VAL A 224 39.54 24.57 4.55
CA VAL A 224 39.35 24.61 3.10
C VAL A 224 38.10 25.40 2.67
N LYS A 225 37.30 25.91 3.60
CA LYS A 225 36.08 26.68 3.29
C LYS A 225 36.36 27.86 2.36
N PRO A 226 37.39 28.69 2.54
CA PRO A 226 37.71 29.80 1.64
C PRO A 226 38.03 29.37 0.19
N TRP A 227 38.45 28.11 0.01
CA TRP A 227 38.84 27.56 -1.29
C TRP A 227 37.67 26.96 -2.07
N LEU A 228 36.53 26.74 -1.38
CA LEU A 228 35.30 26.25 -1.99
C LEU A 228 34.63 27.38 -2.74
N GLY A 229 34.03 27.04 -3.88
CA GLY A 229 33.32 28.04 -4.69
C GLY A 229 32.20 28.73 -3.89
N ARG A 230 31.96 30.01 -4.18
CA ARG A 230 30.95 30.85 -3.51
C ARG A 230 29.59 30.15 -3.47
N TRP A 231 29.24 29.45 -4.56
CA TRP A 231 28.00 28.67 -4.64
C TRP A 231 27.89 27.60 -3.53
N MET A 232 28.97 26.85 -3.25
CA MET A 232 28.95 25.87 -2.15
C MET A 232 28.85 26.54 -0.78
N GLN A 233 29.53 27.65 -0.57
CA GLN A 233 29.49 28.39 0.70
C GLN A 233 28.07 28.91 1.01
N ASP A 234 27.44 29.54 0.03
CA ASP A 234 26.14 30.19 0.20
C ASP A 234 24.98 29.17 0.23
N ASN A 235 25.06 28.14 -0.57
CA ASN A 235 23.98 27.17 -0.72
C ASN A 235 23.97 26.05 0.33
N ILE A 236 25.13 25.66 0.87
CA ILE A 236 25.21 24.59 1.88
C ILE A 236 25.17 25.16 3.31
N ALA A 237 25.24 26.51 3.49
CA ALA A 237 25.38 27.15 4.78
C ALA A 237 26.56 26.57 5.59
N LEU A 238 27.70 26.34 4.92
CA LEU A 238 28.89 25.72 5.46
C LEU A 238 29.48 26.59 6.59
N GLN A 239 29.57 26.03 7.79
CA GLN A 239 30.10 26.73 8.96
C GLN A 239 31.62 26.52 9.06
N SER A 240 32.10 25.29 8.93
CA SER A 240 33.53 24.97 8.98
C SER A 240 33.88 23.82 8.03
N ALA A 241 35.10 23.77 7.56
CA ALA A 241 35.65 22.66 6.76
C ALA A 241 37.15 22.51 7.02
N LYS A 242 37.52 21.84 8.10
CA LYS A 242 38.88 21.69 8.55
C LYS A 242 39.41 20.29 8.35
N PHE A 243 40.59 20.20 7.71
CA PHE A 243 41.22 18.91 7.41
C PHE A 243 42.72 18.93 7.65
N SER A 244 43.24 17.82 8.13
CA SER A 244 44.67 17.51 8.09
C SER A 244 44.94 16.57 6.93
N LEU A 245 45.80 16.95 6.02
CA LEU A 245 46.06 16.22 4.79
C LEU A 245 47.54 16.11 4.46
N GLU A 246 47.86 15.08 3.74
CA GLU A 246 49.15 14.89 3.10
C GLU A 246 48.89 14.46 1.64
N GLY A 247 49.63 15.07 0.71
CA GLY A 247 49.42 14.78 -0.69
C GLY A 247 50.68 14.83 -1.55
N TRP A 248 50.66 14.00 -2.56
CA TRP A 248 51.66 14.00 -3.64
C TRP A 248 50.94 14.32 -4.94
N MET A 249 51.46 15.29 -5.67
CA MET A 249 50.96 15.65 -6.99
C MET A 249 52.07 15.49 -8.02
N THR A 250 51.73 14.91 -9.15
CA THR A 250 52.62 14.82 -10.33
C THR A 250 52.21 15.90 -11.32
N ILE A 251 53.15 16.72 -11.72
CA ILE A 251 52.95 17.75 -12.71
C ILE A 251 53.46 17.20 -14.05
N ASP A 252 52.69 17.36 -15.10
CA ASP A 252 53.08 17.07 -16.49
C ASP A 252 52.52 18.17 -17.41
N LYS A 253 53.33 18.69 -18.31
CA LYS A 253 52.98 19.80 -19.19
C LYS A 253 52.48 21.05 -18.45
N GLY A 254 52.96 21.29 -17.25
CA GLY A 254 52.56 22.43 -16.42
C GLY A 254 51.23 22.26 -15.67
N ASP A 255 50.55 21.14 -15.83
CA ASP A 255 49.31 20.81 -15.16
C ASP A 255 49.44 19.64 -14.17
N VAL A 256 48.53 19.51 -13.23
CA VAL A 256 48.47 18.35 -12.34
C VAL A 256 47.97 17.14 -13.15
N ALA A 257 48.84 16.17 -13.40
CA ALA A 257 48.52 14.95 -14.15
C ALA A 257 47.88 13.89 -13.24
N SER A 258 48.39 13.75 -12.02
CA SER A 258 47.88 12.84 -11.01
C SER A 258 48.25 13.31 -9.60
N GLY A 259 47.56 12.80 -8.61
CA GLY A 259 47.87 13.08 -7.21
C GLY A 259 47.25 12.07 -6.27
N ASP A 260 47.94 11.85 -5.19
CA ASP A 260 47.47 11.06 -4.06
C ASP A 260 47.31 11.99 -2.85
N VAL A 261 46.09 12.13 -2.37
CA VAL A 261 45.76 12.95 -1.20
C VAL A 261 45.28 12.04 -0.09
N TRP A 262 45.98 12.12 1.01
CA TRP A 262 45.63 11.38 2.21
C TRP A 262 45.06 12.35 3.25
N LEU A 263 43.73 12.28 3.48
CA LEU A 263 43.07 13.00 4.55
C LEU A 263 43.23 12.21 5.85
N LYS A 264 44.08 12.64 6.71
CA LYS A 264 44.41 11.94 7.97
C LYS A 264 43.28 12.06 8.97
N LYS A 265 42.77 13.27 9.18
CA LYS A 265 41.67 13.61 10.06
C LYS A 265 41.05 14.92 9.63
N GLY A 266 39.75 15.06 9.83
CA GLY A 266 39.10 16.33 9.55
C GLY A 266 37.57 16.20 9.49
N GLY A 267 36.94 17.31 9.20
CA GLY A 267 35.49 17.34 9.03
C GLY A 267 34.97 18.66 8.53
N ALA A 268 33.73 18.61 8.12
CA ALA A 268 32.94 19.76 7.70
C ALA A 268 31.63 19.83 8.50
N SER A 269 31.18 21.04 8.81
CA SER A 269 29.89 21.24 9.46
C SER A 269 29.10 22.31 8.75
N TRP A 270 27.79 22.10 8.66
CA TRP A 270 26.84 23.03 8.03
C TRP A 270 25.53 23.06 8.79
N GLN A 271 24.74 24.09 8.53
CA GLN A 271 23.43 24.27 9.15
C GLN A 271 22.35 23.68 8.24
N GLY A 272 21.59 22.72 8.74
CA GLY A 272 20.34 22.27 8.14
C GLY A 272 19.17 23.13 8.58
N ASP A 273 17.94 22.75 8.21
CA ASP A 273 16.73 23.51 8.52
C ASP A 273 16.48 23.66 10.03
N LYS A 274 16.73 22.61 10.80
CA LYS A 274 16.52 22.59 12.27
C LYS A 274 17.78 22.18 13.02
N ASP A 275 18.60 21.33 12.42
CA ASP A 275 19.74 20.66 13.05
C ASP A 275 21.04 21.09 12.40
N LYS A 276 22.12 20.98 13.17
CA LYS A 276 23.48 21.14 12.69
C LYS A 276 24.01 19.78 12.28
N HIS A 277 24.49 19.68 11.06
CA HIS A 277 25.10 18.47 10.52
C HIS A 277 26.61 18.55 10.51
N HIS A 278 27.27 17.41 10.69
CA HIS A 278 28.71 17.31 10.58
C HIS A 278 29.12 16.02 9.87
N LEU A 279 30.10 16.16 8.99
CA LEU A 279 30.83 15.08 8.35
C LEU A 279 32.21 14.99 8.99
N SER A 280 32.62 13.81 9.43
CA SER A 280 33.97 13.53 9.87
C SER A 280 34.64 12.51 8.96
N VAL A 281 35.94 12.70 8.78
CA VAL A 281 36.80 11.85 7.95
C VAL A 281 37.94 11.35 8.80
N ASP A 282 38.27 10.07 8.68
CA ASP A 282 39.41 9.44 9.31
C ASP A 282 40.16 8.52 8.35
N ASN A 283 41.42 8.85 8.04
CA ASN A 283 42.30 8.06 7.15
C ASN A 283 41.72 7.77 5.75
N LEU A 284 41.21 8.80 5.08
CA LEU A 284 40.66 8.67 3.73
C LEU A 284 41.73 8.98 2.68
N THR A 285 41.91 8.09 1.71
CA THR A 285 42.80 8.31 0.56
C THR A 285 42.02 8.66 -0.67
N ALA A 286 42.36 9.74 -1.33
CA ALA A 286 41.81 10.17 -2.60
C ALA A 286 42.90 10.20 -3.68
N HIS A 287 42.67 9.55 -4.80
CA HIS A 287 43.50 9.59 -5.99
C HIS A 287 42.92 10.59 -6.98
N ILE A 288 43.66 11.60 -7.32
CA ILE A 288 43.35 12.58 -8.36
C ILE A 288 44.07 12.15 -9.63
N TYR A 289 43.38 12.18 -10.75
CA TYR A 289 43.96 11.85 -12.04
C TYR A 289 43.40 12.73 -13.14
N ARG A 290 44.21 12.94 -14.15
CA ARG A 290 43.85 13.58 -15.40
C ARG A 290 44.08 12.61 -16.55
N ASP A 291 43.09 12.44 -17.35
CA ASP A 291 43.16 11.65 -18.58
C ASP A 291 42.77 12.55 -19.77
N ASN A 292 43.74 12.88 -20.62
CA ASN A 292 43.60 13.89 -21.66
C ASN A 292 43.09 15.24 -21.11
N HIS A 293 41.82 15.58 -21.34
CA HIS A 293 41.19 16.82 -20.88
C HIS A 293 40.27 16.60 -19.68
N SER A 294 40.05 15.35 -19.26
CA SER A 294 39.17 15.02 -18.15
C SER A 294 39.87 15.01 -16.80
N TRP A 295 39.15 15.47 -15.78
CA TRP A 295 39.57 15.43 -14.40
C TRP A 295 38.78 14.41 -13.64
N GLY A 296 39.43 13.64 -12.81
CA GLY A 296 38.77 12.69 -11.95
C GLY A 296 39.43 12.56 -10.58
N PHE A 297 38.63 12.12 -9.62
CA PHE A 297 39.15 11.64 -8.35
C PHE A 297 38.52 10.30 -8.00
N ARG A 298 39.24 9.49 -7.25
CA ARG A 298 38.81 8.18 -6.79
C ARG A 298 39.19 8.00 -5.31
N ILE A 299 38.20 7.62 -4.52
CA ILE A 299 38.32 7.24 -3.12
C ILE A 299 38.00 5.74 -3.04
N PRO A 300 39.04 4.88 -2.89
CA PRO A 300 38.82 3.41 -2.91
C PRO A 300 38.14 2.88 -1.64
N ASP A 301 38.32 3.57 -0.51
CA ASP A 301 37.74 3.18 0.77
C ASP A 301 37.24 4.43 1.52
N THR A 302 35.92 4.59 1.56
CA THR A 302 35.27 5.71 2.25
C THR A 302 35.25 5.46 3.76
N ARG A 303 36.09 6.15 4.51
CA ARG A 303 36.13 6.17 5.98
C ARG A 303 35.56 7.48 6.48
N ILE A 304 34.25 7.59 6.46
CA ILE A 304 33.54 8.81 6.84
C ILE A 304 32.44 8.48 7.85
N SER A 305 32.10 9.45 8.69
CA SER A 305 30.97 9.40 9.58
C SER A 305 30.12 10.66 9.36
N MET A 306 28.81 10.52 9.38
CA MET A 306 27.86 11.60 9.31
C MET A 306 27.07 11.64 10.61
N ASP A 307 27.08 12.78 11.30
CA ASP A 307 26.39 12.98 12.57
C ASP A 307 26.71 11.85 13.57
N ASP A 308 28.00 11.53 13.71
CA ASP A 308 28.58 10.47 14.55
C ASP A 308 28.21 9.02 14.15
N LYS A 309 27.50 8.85 13.05
CA LYS A 309 27.18 7.51 12.53
C LYS A 309 28.19 7.12 11.45
N PRO A 310 28.92 6.01 11.61
CA PRO A 310 29.87 5.55 10.61
C PRO A 310 29.13 5.07 9.34
N TRP A 311 29.65 5.48 8.19
CA TRP A 311 29.19 4.95 6.91
C TRP A 311 29.78 3.58 6.62
N PRO A 312 29.06 2.73 5.91
CA PRO A 312 29.63 1.50 5.38
C PRO A 312 30.81 1.82 4.47
N ARG A 313 31.85 1.01 4.57
CA ARG A 313 32.99 1.15 3.67
C ARG A 313 32.58 0.91 2.24
N GLY A 314 32.93 1.84 1.37
CA GLY A 314 32.64 1.80 -0.04
C GLY A 314 33.68 2.53 -0.86
N ALA A 315 33.47 2.62 -2.15
CA ALA A 315 34.30 3.39 -3.05
C ALA A 315 33.50 4.54 -3.66
N LEU A 316 34.16 5.66 -3.89
CA LEU A 316 33.61 6.80 -4.61
C LEU A 316 34.58 7.21 -5.71
N ALA A 317 34.09 7.41 -6.93
CA ALA A 317 34.84 8.01 -8.02
C ALA A 317 33.96 9.05 -8.73
N MET A 318 34.59 10.18 -9.06
CA MET A 318 33.97 11.21 -9.88
C MET A 318 34.94 11.59 -11.01
N ALA A 319 34.42 11.85 -12.19
CA ALA A 319 35.15 12.37 -13.32
C ALA A 319 34.36 13.45 -14.02
N TRP A 320 34.99 14.58 -14.28
CA TRP A 320 34.45 15.64 -15.11
C TRP A 320 35.16 15.57 -16.49
N ILE A 321 34.36 15.45 -17.55
CA ILE A 321 34.80 15.32 -18.91
C ILE A 321 34.26 16.54 -19.66
N PRO A 322 35.12 17.49 -20.05
CA PRO A 322 34.72 18.67 -20.78
C PRO A 322 34.19 18.33 -22.17
N ALA A 323 33.31 19.14 -22.69
CA ALA A 323 32.84 19.05 -24.05
C ALA A 323 34.04 19.20 -25.02
N GLN A 324 34.16 18.27 -25.98
CA GLN A 324 35.13 18.33 -27.02
C GLN A 324 34.52 18.81 -28.33
N ASP A 325 35.09 19.86 -28.95
CA ASP A 325 34.74 20.24 -30.31
C ASP A 325 35.29 19.17 -31.29
N VAL A 326 34.43 18.26 -31.66
CA VAL A 326 34.74 17.34 -32.78
C VAL A 326 34.25 18.04 -34.06
N GLY A 327 35.21 18.56 -34.82
CA GLY A 327 34.97 19.33 -36.01
C GLY A 327 33.89 18.73 -36.94
N GLY A 328 32.90 19.55 -37.29
CA GLY A 328 32.01 19.32 -38.43
C GLY A 328 30.58 18.85 -38.13
N THR A 329 30.12 18.61 -36.91
CA THR A 329 28.73 18.39 -36.63
C THR A 329 28.25 19.36 -35.57
N ASN A 330 27.13 20.07 -35.81
CA ASN A 330 26.47 20.99 -34.85
C ASN A 330 25.87 20.29 -33.61
N ALA A 331 26.38 19.14 -33.23
CA ALA A 331 26.02 18.49 -31.98
C ALA A 331 26.85 19.12 -30.84
N GLN A 332 26.28 20.10 -30.19
CA GLN A 332 26.82 20.71 -28.97
C GLN A 332 26.99 19.59 -27.91
N ARG A 333 28.21 19.09 -27.76
CA ARG A 333 28.49 18.11 -26.69
C ARG A 333 28.55 18.85 -25.37
N SER A 334 27.76 18.37 -24.44
CA SER A 334 27.72 18.84 -23.06
C SER A 334 28.95 18.36 -22.28
N ASP A 335 29.42 19.15 -21.34
CA ASP A 335 30.27 18.65 -20.26
C ASP A 335 29.58 17.49 -19.56
N GLU A 336 30.32 16.43 -19.25
CA GLU A 336 29.76 15.23 -18.58
C GLU A 336 30.39 15.02 -17.21
N LEU A 337 29.53 14.88 -16.19
CA LEU A 337 29.93 14.48 -14.86
C LEU A 337 29.63 12.99 -14.65
N ARG A 338 30.66 12.18 -14.46
CA ARG A 338 30.53 10.76 -14.12
C ARG A 338 30.73 10.52 -12.65
N ILE A 339 29.78 9.83 -12.02
CA ILE A 339 29.82 9.45 -10.61
C ILE A 339 29.71 7.93 -10.51
N ARG A 340 30.59 7.33 -9.74
CA ARG A 340 30.57 5.91 -9.41
C ARG A 340 30.72 5.78 -7.90
N ALA A 341 29.78 5.10 -7.25
CA ALA A 341 29.81 4.90 -5.82
C ALA A 341 29.36 3.48 -5.44
N SER A 342 29.85 3.00 -4.34
CA SER A 342 29.44 1.71 -3.80
C SER A 342 29.19 1.80 -2.29
N ASN A 343 28.29 0.95 -1.79
CA ASN A 343 27.95 0.85 -0.37
C ASN A 343 27.51 2.19 0.27
N LEU A 344 26.59 2.92 -0.40
CA LEU A 344 25.98 4.13 0.16
C LEU A 344 24.84 3.74 1.10
N ASN A 345 24.76 4.37 2.25
CA ASN A 345 23.61 4.29 3.16
C ASN A 345 22.76 5.56 2.99
N LEU A 346 21.50 5.38 2.59
CA LEU A 346 20.59 6.51 2.32
C LEU A 346 20.24 7.32 3.57
N SER A 347 20.04 6.67 4.71
CA SER A 347 19.80 7.38 5.97
C SER A 347 20.98 8.25 6.39
N GLY A 348 22.21 7.83 6.05
CA GLY A 348 23.41 8.64 6.26
C GLY A 348 23.49 9.89 5.36
N LEU A 349 22.78 9.91 4.24
CA LEU A 349 22.73 11.07 3.34
C LEU A 349 21.73 12.15 3.76
N THR A 350 20.91 11.92 4.78
CA THR A 350 19.88 12.85 5.24
C THR A 350 20.47 14.23 5.60
N GLY A 351 21.67 14.26 6.15
CA GLY A 351 22.38 15.52 6.42
C GLY A 351 22.71 16.34 5.18
N LEU A 352 22.71 15.75 3.98
CA LEU A 352 22.94 16.43 2.69
C LEU A 352 21.63 16.91 2.03
N GLN A 353 20.46 16.67 2.64
CA GLN A 353 19.16 17.07 2.13
C GLN A 353 19.06 18.58 1.81
N PRO A 354 19.53 19.51 2.69
CA PRO A 354 19.47 20.95 2.38
C PRO A 354 20.22 21.32 1.10
N MET A 355 21.26 20.57 0.77
CA MET A 355 21.99 20.72 -0.48
C MET A 355 21.17 20.22 -1.68
N ALA A 356 20.51 19.05 -1.54
CA ALA A 356 19.63 18.50 -2.56
C ALA A 356 18.45 19.44 -2.85
N ASP A 357 17.87 20.04 -1.83
CA ASP A 357 16.75 21.02 -1.95
C ASP A 357 17.12 22.22 -2.82
N LYS A 358 18.36 22.66 -2.75
CA LYS A 358 18.84 23.84 -3.52
C LYS A 358 19.35 23.47 -4.91
N LEU A 359 19.96 22.30 -5.08
CA LEU A 359 20.47 21.81 -6.35
C LEU A 359 19.35 21.34 -7.28
N ALA A 360 18.37 20.61 -6.72
CA ALA A 360 17.27 20.00 -7.42
C ALA A 360 16.02 19.99 -6.52
N PRO A 361 15.25 21.08 -6.45
CA PRO A 361 14.14 21.23 -5.52
C PRO A 361 13.12 20.10 -5.58
N SER A 362 12.85 19.56 -6.78
CA SER A 362 11.94 18.44 -6.96
C SER A 362 12.45 17.13 -6.33
N LEU A 363 13.75 16.86 -6.40
CA LEU A 363 14.36 15.71 -5.75
C LEU A 363 14.40 15.87 -4.23
N GLY A 364 14.66 17.08 -3.76
CA GLY A 364 14.61 17.41 -2.33
C GLY A 364 13.22 17.20 -1.74
N GLU A 365 12.16 17.61 -2.44
CA GLU A 365 10.78 17.37 -2.06
C GLU A 365 10.44 15.88 -2.00
N ILE A 366 10.82 15.12 -3.02
CA ILE A 366 10.64 13.65 -3.03
C ILE A 366 11.34 13.03 -1.83
N TRP A 367 12.61 13.39 -1.58
CA TRP A 367 13.38 12.87 -0.46
C TRP A 367 12.74 13.16 0.90
N ARG A 368 12.29 14.40 1.13
CA ARG A 368 11.61 14.79 2.38
C ARG A 368 10.31 14.02 2.59
N THR A 369 9.55 13.81 1.53
CA THR A 369 8.25 13.12 1.59
C THR A 369 8.43 11.62 1.77
N THR A 370 9.31 11.01 0.98
CA THR A 370 9.50 9.56 0.97
C THR A 370 10.39 9.06 2.10
N GLN A 371 11.30 9.88 2.64
CA GLN A 371 12.27 9.52 3.68
C GLN A 371 12.96 8.19 3.38
N PRO A 372 13.64 8.04 2.25
CA PRO A 372 14.20 6.77 1.85
C PRO A 372 15.30 6.32 2.80
N ASP A 373 15.27 5.05 3.19
CA ASP A 373 16.34 4.37 3.93
C ASP A 373 16.75 3.10 3.20
N GLY A 374 17.94 2.59 3.49
CA GLY A 374 18.46 1.38 2.88
C GLY A 374 19.86 1.56 2.31
N LYS A 375 20.32 0.53 1.62
CA LYS A 375 21.68 0.45 1.11
C LYS A 375 21.72 0.41 -0.42
N ILE A 376 22.44 1.37 -1.02
CA ILE A 376 22.81 1.32 -2.42
C ILE A 376 24.15 0.60 -2.53
N ASN A 377 24.16 -0.59 -3.13
CA ASN A 377 25.38 -1.41 -3.28
C ASN A 377 26.28 -0.85 -4.38
N LEU A 378 25.69 -0.37 -5.47
CA LEU A 378 26.38 0.25 -6.61
C LEU A 378 25.53 1.40 -7.14
N LEU A 379 26.18 2.53 -7.42
CA LEU A 379 25.62 3.67 -8.12
C LEU A 379 26.54 4.12 -9.24
N ALA A 380 26.03 4.24 -10.43
CA ALA A 380 26.72 4.82 -11.59
C ALA A 380 25.81 5.88 -12.22
N LEU A 381 26.31 7.10 -12.34
CA LEU A 381 25.63 8.23 -12.98
C LEU A 381 26.54 8.83 -14.05
N ASP A 382 25.99 9.12 -15.22
CA ASP A 382 26.62 9.87 -16.29
C ASP A 382 25.70 11.05 -16.59
N ILE A 383 26.09 12.25 -16.16
CA ILE A 383 25.26 13.46 -16.15
C ILE A 383 25.81 14.46 -17.15
N PRO A 384 25.18 14.63 -18.33
CA PRO A 384 25.48 15.74 -19.24
C PRO A 384 24.98 17.04 -18.60
N LEU A 385 25.91 17.96 -18.25
CA LEU A 385 25.57 19.14 -17.42
C LEU A 385 24.64 20.15 -18.11
N GLN A 386 24.70 20.25 -19.43
CA GLN A 386 23.82 21.13 -20.23
C GLN A 386 22.56 20.44 -20.74
N MET A 387 22.44 19.11 -20.56
CA MET A 387 21.32 18.28 -21.00
C MET A 387 20.99 17.23 -19.91
N ALA A 388 20.67 17.70 -18.72
CA ALA A 388 20.46 16.84 -17.54
C ALA A 388 19.35 15.77 -17.76
N GLU A 389 18.41 16.02 -18.64
CA GLU A 389 17.36 15.08 -19.06
C GLU A 389 17.92 13.81 -19.73
N LYS A 390 19.14 13.88 -20.30
CA LYS A 390 19.83 12.73 -20.90
C LYS A 390 20.74 11.98 -19.93
N THR A 391 20.63 12.26 -18.64
CA THR A 391 21.35 11.53 -17.61
C THR A 391 21.12 10.04 -17.73
N ARG A 392 22.22 9.28 -17.78
CA ARG A 392 22.20 7.82 -17.68
C ARG A 392 22.55 7.39 -16.27
N PHE A 393 21.86 6.36 -15.81
CA PHE A 393 22.07 5.84 -14.48
C PHE A 393 22.03 4.32 -14.43
N LYS A 394 22.78 3.76 -13.49
CA LYS A 394 22.68 2.38 -13.06
C LYS A 394 22.81 2.35 -11.55
N ALA A 395 21.91 1.65 -10.88
CA ALA A 395 22.00 1.43 -9.44
C ALA A 395 21.55 0.01 -9.08
N ASP A 396 22.21 -0.56 -8.09
CA ASP A 396 21.83 -1.80 -7.43
C ASP A 396 21.67 -1.50 -5.95
N TRP A 397 20.57 -1.93 -5.35
CA TRP A 397 20.28 -1.66 -3.94
C TRP A 397 19.72 -2.88 -3.23
N SER A 398 19.77 -2.85 -1.93
CA SER A 398 19.22 -3.88 -1.06
C SER A 398 18.57 -3.25 0.16
N ASP A 399 17.48 -3.84 0.60
CA ASP A 399 16.78 -3.49 1.83
C ASP A 399 16.35 -2.02 1.91
N MET A 400 15.88 -1.47 0.80
CA MET A 400 15.35 -0.11 0.75
C MET A 400 13.95 -0.04 1.32
N SER A 401 13.66 1.07 1.99
CA SER A 401 12.31 1.45 2.44
C SER A 401 12.05 2.92 2.13
N TRP A 402 10.78 3.25 1.87
CA TRP A 402 10.31 4.62 1.68
C TRP A 402 8.83 4.75 2.00
N LYS A 403 8.41 5.95 2.34
CA LYS A 403 6.99 6.28 2.57
C LYS A 403 6.27 6.53 1.26
N GLN A 404 4.96 6.33 1.25
CA GLN A 404 4.11 6.60 0.09
C GLN A 404 4.29 8.03 -0.45
N TRP A 405 4.36 8.15 -1.79
CA TRP A 405 4.41 9.42 -2.49
C TRP A 405 3.47 9.41 -3.70
N LYS A 406 2.42 10.22 -3.64
CA LYS A 406 1.35 10.24 -4.67
C LYS A 406 0.79 8.81 -4.89
N LEU A 407 0.85 8.33 -6.13
CA LEU A 407 0.42 6.97 -6.50
C LEU A 407 1.49 5.89 -6.28
N LEU A 408 2.73 6.27 -5.91
CA LEU A 408 3.76 5.30 -5.58
C LEU A 408 3.53 4.80 -4.15
N PRO A 409 3.21 3.51 -3.94
CA PRO A 409 3.05 2.97 -2.60
C PRO A 409 4.36 3.05 -1.81
N GLY A 410 4.26 3.18 -0.49
CA GLY A 410 5.41 2.96 0.38
C GLY A 410 5.90 1.51 0.25
N ALA A 411 7.17 1.28 0.56
CA ALA A 411 7.74 -0.06 0.54
C ALA A 411 8.73 -0.25 1.68
N GLU A 412 8.85 -1.50 2.13
CA GLU A 412 9.87 -1.97 3.08
C GLU A 412 10.57 -3.18 2.47
N HIS A 413 11.84 -3.39 2.81
CA HIS A 413 12.65 -4.54 2.36
C HIS A 413 12.68 -4.72 0.83
N PHE A 414 12.72 -3.60 0.12
CA PHE A 414 12.75 -3.57 -1.33
C PHE A 414 14.20 -3.65 -1.84
N SER A 415 14.49 -4.65 -2.65
CA SER A 415 15.79 -4.82 -3.31
C SER A 415 15.60 -4.77 -4.82
N GLY A 416 16.64 -4.37 -5.53
CA GLY A 416 16.52 -4.30 -6.98
C GLY A 416 17.70 -3.69 -7.67
N SER A 417 17.55 -3.55 -8.99
CA SER A 417 18.50 -2.85 -9.84
C SER A 417 17.76 -2.03 -10.89
N ILE A 418 18.35 -0.90 -11.24
CA ILE A 418 17.84 -0.01 -12.28
C ILE A 418 18.98 0.36 -13.24
N ALA A 419 18.69 0.40 -14.51
CA ALA A 419 19.63 0.88 -15.53
C ALA A 419 18.88 1.57 -16.67
N GLY A 420 19.38 2.72 -17.10
CA GLY A 420 18.75 3.47 -18.18
C GLY A 420 19.01 4.95 -18.13
N SER A 421 18.06 5.71 -18.63
CA SER A 421 17.99 7.16 -18.61
C SER A 421 16.58 7.61 -18.23
N VAL A 422 16.33 8.91 -18.20
CA VAL A 422 14.97 9.45 -18.06
C VAL A 422 14.09 9.08 -19.26
N GLU A 423 14.70 8.92 -20.45
CA GLU A 423 13.98 8.58 -21.67
C GLU A 423 13.63 7.09 -21.77
N ASN A 424 14.48 6.21 -21.27
CA ASN A 424 14.24 4.78 -21.30
C ASN A 424 15.06 4.05 -20.24
N GLY A 425 14.56 2.92 -19.78
CA GLY A 425 15.29 2.10 -18.82
C GLY A 425 14.54 0.85 -18.41
N ILE A 426 15.22 0.08 -17.58
CA ILE A 426 14.73 -1.15 -16.98
C ILE A 426 15.00 -1.15 -15.49
N LEU A 427 14.02 -1.63 -14.73
CA LEU A 427 14.11 -1.82 -13.28
C LEU A 427 13.72 -3.27 -12.97
N HIS A 428 14.59 -3.97 -12.29
CA HIS A 428 14.28 -5.25 -11.67
C HIS A 428 14.02 -5.04 -10.19
N ALA A 429 12.85 -5.43 -9.74
CA ALA A 429 12.38 -5.26 -8.37
C ALA A 429 12.25 -6.62 -7.69
N SER A 430 12.68 -6.73 -6.45
CA SER A 430 12.48 -7.89 -5.60
C SER A 430 12.15 -7.44 -4.18
N ILE A 431 11.11 -8.04 -3.61
CA ILE A 431 10.62 -7.73 -2.26
C ILE A 431 10.57 -9.03 -1.46
N LYS A 432 10.97 -9.01 -0.20
CA LYS A 432 10.87 -10.15 0.71
C LYS A 432 10.44 -9.67 2.09
N GLN A 433 9.37 -10.32 2.63
CA GLN A 433 8.83 -10.02 3.97
C GLN A 433 8.59 -8.52 4.19
N ALA A 434 7.97 -7.87 3.21
CA ALA A 434 7.73 -6.44 3.20
C ALA A 434 6.29 -6.09 3.53
N LYS A 435 6.10 -4.94 4.15
CA LYS A 435 4.81 -4.27 4.25
C LYS A 435 4.82 -3.08 3.29
N MET A 436 3.83 -3.04 2.42
CA MET A 436 3.62 -1.91 1.51
C MET A 436 2.36 -1.16 1.94
N PRO A 437 2.49 -0.07 2.71
CA PRO A 437 1.35 0.77 3.03
C PRO A 437 0.83 1.46 1.77
N TYR A 438 -0.45 1.28 1.47
CA TYR A 438 -1.12 1.91 0.34
C TYR A 438 -2.55 2.30 0.72
N GLU A 439 -2.65 3.08 1.79
CA GLU A 439 -3.90 3.47 2.44
C GLU A 439 -4.84 4.28 1.53
N THR A 440 -4.32 4.88 0.46
CA THR A 440 -5.13 5.56 -0.54
C THR A 440 -5.95 4.63 -1.43
N VAL A 441 -5.65 3.33 -1.44
CA VAL A 441 -6.32 2.33 -2.30
C VAL A 441 -6.90 1.18 -1.50
N PHE A 442 -6.16 0.65 -0.50
CA PHE A 442 -6.53 -0.54 0.26
C PHE A 442 -6.67 -0.23 1.76
N ARG A 443 -7.58 -0.92 2.43
CA ARG A 443 -7.83 -0.78 3.88
C ARG A 443 -6.70 -1.28 4.77
N ALA A 444 -5.87 -2.18 4.26
CA ALA A 444 -4.76 -2.75 4.98
C ALA A 444 -3.47 -2.64 4.16
N PRO A 445 -2.31 -2.51 4.80
CA PRO A 445 -1.05 -2.61 4.09
C PRO A 445 -0.94 -3.96 3.39
N LEU A 446 -0.35 -3.96 2.20
CA LEU A 446 -0.06 -5.19 1.47
C LEU A 446 1.12 -5.89 2.15
N GLU A 447 0.85 -7.02 2.77
CA GLU A 447 1.88 -7.87 3.40
C GLU A 447 2.40 -8.87 2.36
N ILE A 448 3.59 -8.57 1.83
CA ILE A 448 4.21 -9.32 0.74
C ILE A 448 5.27 -10.24 1.32
N ALA A 449 5.06 -11.56 1.21
CA ALA A 449 6.06 -12.54 1.59
C ALA A 449 7.22 -12.59 0.58
N LYS A 450 6.89 -12.53 -0.71
CA LYS A 450 7.84 -12.47 -1.81
C LYS A 450 7.19 -11.77 -3.01
N GLY A 451 7.96 -10.93 -3.69
CA GLY A 451 7.53 -10.30 -4.94
C GLY A 451 8.72 -10.05 -5.85
N ASP A 452 8.55 -10.34 -7.13
CA ASP A 452 9.52 -10.04 -8.18
C ASP A 452 8.79 -9.34 -9.34
N ALA A 453 9.43 -8.35 -9.96
CA ALA A 453 8.87 -7.63 -11.11
C ALA A 453 9.99 -7.04 -11.98
N THR A 454 9.73 -6.95 -13.28
CA THR A 454 10.56 -6.21 -14.23
C THR A 454 9.72 -5.06 -14.80
N LEU A 455 10.18 -3.83 -14.57
CA LEU A 455 9.59 -2.64 -15.14
C LEU A 455 10.48 -2.07 -16.23
N SER A 456 9.89 -1.56 -17.29
CA SER A 456 10.62 -0.83 -18.34
C SER A 456 9.81 0.37 -18.78
N TRP A 457 10.49 1.48 -19.09
CA TRP A 457 9.84 2.69 -19.54
C TRP A 457 10.49 3.25 -20.79
N ILE A 458 9.69 3.95 -21.58
CA ILE A 458 10.12 4.73 -22.74
C ILE A 458 9.37 6.07 -22.69
N LYS A 459 10.11 7.16 -22.79
CA LYS A 459 9.61 8.53 -22.93
C LYS A 459 10.20 9.15 -24.20
N ASN A 460 9.36 9.65 -25.06
CA ASN A 460 9.74 10.32 -26.30
C ASN A 460 8.71 11.39 -26.68
N ASP A 461 8.82 11.98 -27.86
CA ASP A 461 7.91 13.02 -28.34
C ASP A 461 6.45 12.52 -28.51
N LYS A 462 6.22 11.21 -28.56
CA LYS A 462 4.87 10.61 -28.64
C LYS A 462 4.23 10.41 -27.26
N GLY A 463 4.99 10.55 -26.19
CA GLY A 463 4.51 10.40 -24.82
C GLY A 463 5.37 9.48 -23.97
N PHE A 464 4.74 8.93 -22.91
CA PHE A 464 5.37 8.04 -21.94
C PHE A 464 4.71 6.67 -21.95
N MET A 465 5.52 5.62 -21.91
CA MET A 465 5.08 4.23 -21.75
C MET A 465 5.82 3.59 -20.57
N LEU A 466 5.08 2.87 -19.73
CA LEU A 466 5.61 2.04 -18.64
C LEU A 466 5.05 0.62 -18.78
N ASP A 467 5.93 -0.35 -18.93
CA ASP A 467 5.62 -1.78 -18.97
C ASP A 467 6.06 -2.46 -17.66
N GLY A 468 5.18 -3.24 -17.05
CA GLY A 468 5.49 -4.19 -16.00
C GLY A 468 5.36 -5.61 -16.52
N ARG A 469 6.41 -6.41 -16.38
CA ARG A 469 6.48 -7.80 -16.84
C ARG A 469 7.00 -8.72 -15.75
N ASP A 470 6.74 -10.00 -15.90
CA ASP A 470 7.23 -11.05 -15.00
C ASP A 470 6.90 -10.74 -13.52
N ILE A 471 5.75 -10.11 -13.31
CA ILE A 471 5.28 -9.80 -11.97
C ILE A 471 4.80 -11.08 -11.32
N ASP A 472 5.44 -11.50 -10.22
CA ASP A 472 5.04 -12.63 -9.38
C ASP A 472 5.07 -12.17 -7.93
N VAL A 473 3.90 -11.99 -7.33
CA VAL A 473 3.75 -11.48 -5.97
C VAL A 473 3.00 -12.50 -5.13
N GLN A 474 3.59 -12.89 -4.03
CA GLN A 474 2.97 -13.70 -2.99
C GLN A 474 2.72 -12.83 -1.77
N ALA A 475 1.46 -12.58 -1.50
CA ALA A 475 0.99 -11.80 -0.36
C ALA A 475 0.14 -12.67 0.58
N THR A 476 -0.38 -12.10 1.67
CA THR A 476 -1.19 -12.83 2.65
C THR A 476 -2.42 -13.44 2.00
N GLY A 477 -2.45 -14.77 1.90
CA GLY A 477 -3.56 -15.51 1.33
C GLY A 477 -3.71 -15.44 -0.20
N VAL A 478 -2.89 -14.67 -0.92
CA VAL A 478 -3.03 -14.43 -2.36
C VAL A 478 -1.67 -14.49 -3.05
N ARG A 479 -1.64 -15.08 -4.24
CA ARG A 479 -0.55 -14.96 -5.21
C ARG A 479 -1.08 -14.41 -6.52
N ALA A 480 -0.39 -13.39 -7.04
CA ALA A 480 -0.71 -12.77 -8.32
C ALA A 480 0.48 -12.85 -9.28
N ARG A 481 0.22 -13.18 -10.54
CA ARG A 481 1.19 -13.23 -11.63
C ARG A 481 0.64 -12.52 -12.84
N GLY A 482 1.45 -11.68 -13.47
CA GLY A 482 0.98 -10.99 -14.66
C GLY A 482 1.86 -9.86 -15.12
N GLY A 483 1.24 -8.87 -15.73
CA GLY A 483 1.90 -7.67 -16.20
C GLY A 483 0.93 -6.54 -16.43
N PHE A 484 1.48 -5.35 -16.67
CA PHE A 484 0.69 -4.18 -17.02
C PHE A 484 1.43 -3.33 -18.05
N ARG A 485 0.67 -2.50 -18.76
CA ARG A 485 1.16 -1.43 -19.62
C ARG A 485 0.41 -0.14 -19.33
N TYR A 486 1.12 0.91 -19.03
CA TYR A 486 0.59 2.26 -18.92
C TYR A 486 1.10 3.11 -20.09
N LEU A 487 0.21 3.78 -20.77
CA LEU A 487 0.49 4.69 -21.87
C LEU A 487 -0.03 6.08 -21.52
N GLN A 488 0.81 7.09 -21.68
CA GLN A 488 0.44 8.50 -21.61
C GLN A 488 0.87 9.18 -22.91
N PRO A 489 0.03 9.18 -23.95
CA PRO A 489 0.34 9.89 -25.19
C PRO A 489 0.45 11.39 -24.94
N GLN A 490 1.22 12.09 -25.75
CA GLN A 490 1.33 13.54 -25.64
C GLN A 490 0.06 14.21 -26.14
N GLY A 491 -0.63 14.97 -25.27
CA GLY A 491 -1.86 15.69 -25.62
C GLY A 491 -3.11 14.82 -25.73
N ASP A 492 -3.06 13.57 -25.27
CA ASP A 492 -4.18 12.63 -25.30
C ASP A 492 -4.37 11.99 -23.91
N GLU A 493 -5.48 11.27 -23.73
CA GLU A 493 -5.85 10.64 -22.47
C GLU A 493 -4.98 9.40 -22.16
N PRO A 494 -4.73 9.11 -20.85
CA PRO A 494 -3.95 7.95 -20.46
C PRO A 494 -4.69 6.63 -20.72
N TRP A 495 -3.93 5.59 -20.96
CA TRP A 495 -4.45 4.23 -21.08
C TRP A 495 -3.66 3.27 -20.17
N LEU A 496 -4.36 2.42 -19.42
CA LEU A 496 -3.80 1.38 -18.59
C LEU A 496 -4.33 0.02 -19.02
N GLY A 497 -3.43 -0.93 -19.28
CA GLY A 497 -3.77 -2.33 -19.48
C GLY A 497 -3.14 -3.19 -18.40
N ILE A 498 -3.90 -4.10 -17.78
CA ILE A 498 -3.43 -5.08 -16.80
C ILE A 498 -3.96 -6.45 -17.17
N LEU A 499 -3.11 -7.45 -17.11
CA LEU A 499 -3.49 -8.85 -17.21
C LEU A 499 -2.78 -9.63 -16.11
N ALA A 500 -3.54 -10.28 -15.25
CA ALA A 500 -2.99 -11.05 -14.16
C ALA A 500 -3.79 -12.33 -13.88
N GLY A 501 -3.10 -13.40 -13.55
CA GLY A 501 -3.65 -14.59 -12.93
C GLY A 501 -3.49 -14.51 -11.42
N ILE A 502 -4.54 -14.83 -10.68
CA ILE A 502 -4.60 -14.73 -9.23
C ILE A 502 -4.95 -16.09 -8.66
N SER A 503 -4.31 -16.47 -7.57
CA SER A 503 -4.67 -17.65 -6.80
C SER A 503 -4.76 -17.33 -5.32
N THR A 504 -5.74 -17.90 -4.64
CA THR A 504 -5.92 -17.77 -3.19
C THR A 504 -6.24 -19.13 -2.59
N ASN A 505 -5.69 -19.41 -1.43
CA ASN A 505 -6.03 -20.56 -0.60
C ASN A 505 -7.01 -20.19 0.55
N ASP A 506 -7.27 -18.92 0.75
CA ASP A 506 -8.20 -18.40 1.75
C ASP A 506 -8.88 -17.12 1.23
N GLY A 507 -10.06 -17.29 0.64
CA GLY A 507 -10.91 -16.19 0.17
C GLY A 507 -11.35 -15.24 1.28
N GLY A 508 -11.33 -15.66 2.54
CA GLY A 508 -11.62 -14.80 3.69
C GLY A 508 -10.62 -13.65 3.87
N GLN A 509 -9.45 -13.70 3.23
CA GLN A 509 -8.46 -12.64 3.22
C GLN A 509 -8.64 -11.62 2.07
N ALA A 510 -9.61 -11.85 1.17
CA ALA A 510 -9.80 -11.01 -0.03
C ALA A 510 -10.10 -9.55 0.30
N TRP A 511 -10.69 -9.26 1.46
CA TRP A 511 -10.98 -7.91 1.94
C TRP A 511 -9.76 -6.97 1.92
N ARG A 512 -8.56 -7.51 2.07
CA ARG A 512 -7.30 -6.75 2.06
C ARG A 512 -7.00 -6.12 0.70
N TYR A 513 -7.58 -6.66 -0.37
CA TYR A 513 -7.28 -6.35 -1.76
C TYR A 513 -8.41 -5.66 -2.50
N PHE A 514 -9.50 -5.32 -1.81
CA PHE A 514 -10.60 -4.55 -2.40
C PHE A 514 -10.23 -3.06 -2.44
N PRO A 515 -10.18 -2.45 -3.64
CA PRO A 515 -9.87 -1.04 -3.78
C PRO A 515 -11.09 -0.19 -3.43
N GLU A 516 -11.19 0.25 -2.18
CA GLU A 516 -12.35 0.97 -1.64
C GLU A 516 -12.69 2.24 -2.42
N ASN A 517 -11.67 2.98 -2.85
CA ASN A 517 -11.88 4.20 -3.65
C ASN A 517 -12.51 3.94 -5.03
N LEU A 518 -12.41 2.72 -5.55
CA LEU A 518 -12.97 2.33 -6.84
C LEU A 518 -14.33 1.63 -6.70
N MET A 519 -14.51 0.83 -5.65
CA MET A 519 -15.70 0.00 -5.45
C MET A 519 -16.77 0.67 -4.58
N GLY A 520 -16.41 1.68 -3.81
CA GLY A 520 -17.28 2.26 -2.78
C GLY A 520 -17.19 1.53 -1.44
N LYS A 521 -17.40 2.27 -0.36
CA LYS A 521 -17.25 1.76 1.01
C LYS A 521 -18.28 0.66 1.33
N GLU A 522 -19.51 0.87 0.95
CA GLU A 522 -20.65 0.00 1.24
C GLU A 522 -20.47 -1.38 0.60
N LEU A 523 -20.06 -1.43 -0.67
CA LEU A 523 -19.77 -2.69 -1.36
C LEU A 523 -18.57 -3.41 -0.76
N VAL A 524 -17.51 -2.69 -0.40
CA VAL A 524 -16.32 -3.29 0.24
C VAL A 524 -16.66 -3.80 1.63
N ASP A 525 -17.46 -3.09 2.41
CA ASP A 525 -17.95 -3.54 3.72
C ASP A 525 -18.79 -4.83 3.57
N TYR A 526 -19.71 -4.84 2.62
CA TYR A 526 -20.53 -6.01 2.34
C TYR A 526 -19.68 -7.24 1.94
N LEU A 527 -18.83 -7.13 0.93
CA LEU A 527 -18.01 -8.25 0.44
C LEU A 527 -17.02 -8.75 1.51
N SER A 528 -16.45 -7.83 2.30
CA SER A 528 -15.55 -8.17 3.40
C SER A 528 -16.27 -8.93 4.52
N GLY A 529 -17.55 -8.59 4.73
CA GLY A 529 -18.43 -9.30 5.66
C GLY A 529 -18.94 -10.63 5.12
N ALA A 530 -19.19 -10.72 3.82
CA ALA A 530 -19.84 -11.85 3.17
C ALA A 530 -18.88 -13.02 2.87
N ILE A 531 -17.69 -12.77 2.35
CA ILE A 531 -16.73 -13.80 1.97
C ILE A 531 -15.94 -14.25 3.22
N LYS A 532 -16.24 -15.42 3.77
CA LYS A 532 -15.62 -15.96 4.99
C LYS A 532 -14.57 -17.02 4.72
N GLY A 533 -14.47 -17.53 3.50
CA GLY A 533 -13.49 -18.55 3.11
C GLY A 533 -13.70 -18.99 1.68
N GLY A 534 -12.84 -19.88 1.21
CA GLY A 534 -12.87 -20.45 -0.12
C GLY A 534 -11.50 -20.42 -0.78
N GLN A 535 -11.36 -21.14 -1.89
CA GLN A 535 -10.10 -21.24 -2.64
C GLN A 535 -10.35 -20.94 -4.11
N ALA A 536 -9.42 -20.22 -4.74
CA ALA A 536 -9.41 -20.01 -6.18
C ALA A 536 -7.99 -20.19 -6.71
N THR A 537 -7.83 -21.05 -7.72
CA THR A 537 -6.53 -21.33 -8.38
C THR A 537 -6.38 -20.60 -9.69
N ASP A 538 -7.50 -20.23 -10.32
CA ASP A 538 -7.58 -19.79 -11.71
C ASP A 538 -8.30 -18.45 -11.85
N ALA A 539 -8.26 -17.61 -10.81
CA ALA A 539 -8.82 -16.26 -10.90
C ALA A 539 -8.00 -15.39 -11.86
N THR A 540 -8.67 -14.53 -12.61
CA THR A 540 -8.06 -13.66 -13.60
C THR A 540 -8.51 -12.22 -13.42
N LEU A 541 -7.60 -11.29 -13.69
CA LEU A 541 -7.86 -9.85 -13.78
C LEU A 541 -7.48 -9.37 -15.17
N ALA A 542 -8.40 -8.76 -15.87
CA ALA A 542 -8.17 -8.02 -17.11
C ALA A 542 -8.68 -6.59 -16.94
N TYR A 543 -7.83 -5.63 -17.21
CA TYR A 543 -8.14 -4.21 -17.21
C TYR A 543 -7.62 -3.57 -18.49
N GLY A 544 -8.39 -2.74 -19.16
CA GLY A 544 -7.96 -2.05 -20.38
C GLY A 544 -8.80 -0.81 -20.64
N GLY A 545 -8.20 0.38 -20.46
CA GLY A 545 -8.91 1.62 -20.71
C GLY A 545 -8.28 2.84 -20.03
N ASN A 546 -8.96 3.97 -20.15
CA ASN A 546 -8.59 5.20 -19.45
C ASN A 546 -8.96 5.09 -17.95
N PRO A 547 -7.99 5.15 -17.00
CA PRO A 547 -8.28 5.02 -15.57
C PRO A 547 -9.24 6.08 -15.00
N HIS A 548 -9.32 7.26 -15.64
CA HIS A 548 -10.20 8.33 -15.19
C HIS A 548 -11.68 8.09 -15.53
N LEU A 549 -11.96 7.17 -16.46
CA LEU A 549 -13.32 6.79 -16.86
C LEU A 549 -13.86 5.56 -16.13
N PHE A 550 -13.04 4.93 -15.26
CA PHE A 550 -13.53 3.82 -14.43
C PHE A 550 -14.76 4.27 -13.60
N PRO A 551 -15.82 3.45 -13.47
CA PRO A 551 -15.91 2.02 -13.78
C PRO A 551 -16.45 1.67 -15.19
N TYR A 552 -16.30 2.50 -16.18
CA TYR A 552 -16.66 2.26 -17.59
C TYR A 552 -18.17 1.98 -17.82
N LYS A 553 -19.01 2.83 -17.25
CA LYS A 553 -20.50 2.69 -17.29
C LYS A 553 -21.08 2.60 -18.70
N HIS A 554 -20.37 3.11 -19.70
CA HIS A 554 -20.77 3.11 -21.11
C HIS A 554 -19.84 2.26 -21.98
N ASN A 555 -19.08 1.33 -21.37
CA ASN A 555 -18.13 0.44 -22.06
C ASN A 555 -16.98 1.20 -22.77
N GLU A 556 -16.53 2.34 -22.22
CA GLU A 556 -15.38 3.11 -22.72
C GLU A 556 -14.05 2.37 -22.48
N GLY A 557 -14.07 1.39 -21.62
CA GLY A 557 -12.98 0.49 -21.29
C GLY A 557 -13.51 -0.85 -20.80
N GLN A 558 -12.60 -1.71 -20.35
CA GLN A 558 -12.90 -3.02 -19.82
C GLN A 558 -12.20 -3.23 -18.48
N PHE A 559 -12.98 -3.54 -17.46
CA PHE A 559 -12.51 -4.10 -16.19
C PHE A 559 -13.23 -5.42 -15.97
N GLN A 560 -12.47 -6.49 -15.83
CA GLN A 560 -13.02 -7.81 -15.55
C GLN A 560 -12.15 -8.54 -14.54
N VAL A 561 -12.77 -8.98 -13.45
CA VAL A 561 -12.14 -9.91 -12.49
C VAL A 561 -13.03 -11.15 -12.41
N SER A 562 -12.50 -12.29 -12.81
CA SER A 562 -13.20 -13.58 -12.75
C SER A 562 -12.55 -14.43 -11.67
N VAL A 563 -13.35 -14.85 -10.68
CA VAL A 563 -12.88 -15.63 -9.53
C VAL A 563 -13.73 -16.90 -9.39
N PRO A 564 -13.31 -18.05 -9.92
CA PRO A 564 -13.96 -19.34 -9.67
C PRO A 564 -13.62 -19.81 -8.25
N LEU A 565 -14.43 -19.41 -7.28
CA LEU A 565 -14.22 -19.72 -5.87
C LEU A 565 -14.81 -21.08 -5.52
N LYS A 566 -13.98 -21.97 -4.96
CA LYS A 566 -14.35 -23.34 -4.57
C LYS A 566 -14.42 -23.49 -3.07
N ASN A 567 -15.36 -24.32 -2.61
CA ASN A 567 -15.59 -24.62 -1.20
C ASN A 567 -15.72 -23.33 -0.34
N ALA A 568 -16.43 -22.35 -0.87
CA ALA A 568 -16.60 -21.07 -0.22
C ALA A 568 -17.64 -21.13 0.91
N THR A 569 -17.45 -20.23 1.87
CA THR A 569 -18.45 -19.85 2.87
C THR A 569 -18.83 -18.41 2.63
N PHE A 570 -20.11 -18.17 2.37
CA PHE A 570 -20.62 -16.84 2.01
C PHE A 570 -21.80 -16.45 2.92
N ALA A 571 -21.59 -15.43 3.75
CA ALA A 571 -22.60 -14.84 4.61
C ALA A 571 -23.30 -13.69 3.88
N PHE A 572 -24.37 -13.99 3.15
CA PHE A 572 -25.05 -13.03 2.29
C PHE A 572 -25.77 -11.91 3.05
N GLN A 573 -26.08 -12.12 4.32
CA GLN A 573 -26.72 -11.13 5.19
C GLN A 573 -26.34 -11.38 6.66
N PRO A 574 -26.17 -10.34 7.50
CA PRO A 574 -25.99 -10.48 8.94
C PRO A 574 -27.13 -11.28 9.56
N ASP A 575 -26.84 -12.04 10.60
CA ASP A 575 -27.79 -12.85 11.37
C ASP A 575 -28.52 -13.97 10.59
N TRP A 576 -28.08 -14.26 9.35
CA TRP A 576 -28.53 -15.40 8.58
C TRP A 576 -27.42 -16.46 8.51
N PRO A 577 -27.76 -17.76 8.55
CA PRO A 577 -26.78 -18.83 8.36
C PRO A 577 -26.06 -18.67 7.02
N ALA A 578 -24.73 -18.79 7.07
CA ALA A 578 -23.91 -18.65 5.86
C ALA A 578 -24.13 -19.83 4.91
N LEU A 579 -24.06 -19.57 3.62
CA LEU A 579 -23.95 -20.58 2.57
C LEU A 579 -22.59 -21.29 2.71
N THR A 580 -22.59 -22.63 2.76
CA THR A 580 -21.37 -23.44 2.88
C THR A 580 -21.19 -24.38 1.72
N GLY A 581 -19.95 -24.86 1.48
CA GLY A 581 -19.65 -25.77 0.38
C GLY A 581 -19.94 -25.16 -1.00
N LEU A 582 -19.88 -23.85 -1.11
CA LEU A 582 -20.26 -23.09 -2.28
C LEU A 582 -19.14 -23.11 -3.31
N ASN A 583 -19.43 -23.58 -4.52
CA ASN A 583 -18.59 -23.34 -5.69
C ASN A 583 -19.27 -22.25 -6.50
N ILE A 584 -18.64 -21.07 -6.55
CA ILE A 584 -19.23 -19.85 -7.12
C ILE A 584 -18.25 -19.17 -8.04
N ASP A 585 -18.71 -18.77 -9.22
CA ASP A 585 -17.98 -17.93 -10.15
C ASP A 585 -18.37 -16.48 -9.92
N LEU A 586 -17.42 -15.69 -9.41
CA LEU A 586 -17.58 -14.25 -9.20
C LEU A 586 -17.00 -13.53 -10.41
N ASN A 587 -17.84 -12.78 -11.13
CA ASN A 587 -17.43 -12.00 -12.30
C ASN A 587 -17.73 -10.52 -12.05
N PHE A 588 -16.72 -9.78 -11.67
CA PHE A 588 -16.77 -8.31 -11.64
C PHE A 588 -16.55 -7.83 -13.09
N ILE A 589 -17.48 -7.08 -13.60
CA ILE A 589 -17.43 -6.53 -14.96
C ILE A 589 -17.82 -5.06 -14.90
N ASN A 590 -16.89 -4.18 -15.19
CA ASN A 590 -17.04 -2.73 -15.15
C ASN A 590 -17.66 -2.26 -13.81
N ASP A 591 -18.91 -1.80 -13.82
CA ASP A 591 -19.63 -1.28 -12.66
C ASP A 591 -20.56 -2.29 -11.99
N GLY A 592 -20.45 -3.58 -12.33
CA GLY A 592 -21.31 -4.62 -11.79
C GLY A 592 -20.59 -5.89 -11.33
N LEU A 593 -21.32 -6.74 -10.60
CA LEU A 593 -20.86 -8.05 -10.13
C LEU A 593 -21.92 -9.10 -10.46
N TRP A 594 -21.51 -10.13 -11.20
CA TRP A 594 -22.32 -11.31 -11.52
C TRP A 594 -21.74 -12.53 -10.84
N MET A 595 -22.58 -13.27 -10.15
CA MET A 595 -22.20 -14.43 -9.37
C MET A 595 -23.04 -15.62 -9.78
N LYS A 596 -22.42 -16.77 -10.07
CA LYS A 596 -23.12 -18.00 -10.42
C LYS A 596 -22.60 -19.17 -9.62
N ALA A 597 -23.53 -19.96 -9.12
CA ALA A 597 -23.17 -21.20 -8.43
C ALA A 597 -24.16 -22.31 -8.80
N ASP A 598 -23.63 -23.47 -9.15
CA ASP A 598 -24.46 -24.65 -9.44
C ASP A 598 -25.13 -25.18 -8.18
N LYS A 599 -24.43 -25.12 -7.04
CA LYS A 599 -24.89 -25.67 -5.77
C LYS A 599 -24.32 -24.93 -4.57
N ALA A 600 -25.16 -24.73 -3.55
CA ALA A 600 -24.78 -24.23 -2.23
C ALA A 600 -25.56 -24.97 -1.14
N MET A 601 -25.07 -24.97 0.08
CA MET A 601 -25.74 -25.55 1.24
C MET A 601 -26.25 -24.46 2.17
N LEU A 602 -27.52 -24.50 2.50
CA LEU A 602 -28.20 -23.71 3.52
C LEU A 602 -28.54 -24.63 4.68
N GLY A 603 -27.58 -24.85 5.58
CA GLY A 603 -27.68 -25.93 6.54
C GLY A 603 -27.78 -27.29 5.83
N LYS A 604 -28.92 -27.99 5.95
CA LYS A 604 -29.20 -29.28 5.27
C LYS A 604 -30.05 -29.12 3.99
N VAL A 605 -30.44 -27.91 3.65
CA VAL A 605 -31.16 -27.61 2.43
C VAL A 605 -30.18 -27.25 1.32
N THR A 606 -30.40 -27.73 0.11
CA THR A 606 -29.58 -27.44 -1.04
C THR A 606 -30.18 -26.32 -1.87
N ALA A 607 -29.41 -25.26 -2.13
CA ALA A 607 -29.70 -24.30 -3.18
C ALA A 607 -28.96 -24.70 -4.46
N SER A 608 -29.59 -24.57 -5.61
CA SER A 608 -29.01 -24.86 -6.93
C SER A 608 -29.42 -23.77 -7.93
N ASN A 609 -28.68 -23.71 -9.07
CA ASN A 609 -28.88 -22.71 -10.10
C ASN A 609 -28.90 -21.29 -9.53
N LEU A 610 -27.93 -21.01 -8.64
CA LEU A 610 -27.85 -19.73 -7.93
C LEU A 610 -27.25 -18.69 -8.86
N ASP A 611 -28.04 -17.68 -9.20
CA ASP A 611 -27.63 -16.46 -9.89
C ASP A 611 -27.77 -15.27 -8.93
N ALA A 612 -26.67 -14.54 -8.70
CA ALA A 612 -26.67 -13.36 -7.87
C ALA A 612 -25.99 -12.20 -8.61
N VAL A 613 -26.61 -11.04 -8.60
CA VAL A 613 -26.18 -9.89 -9.42
C VAL A 613 -26.24 -8.60 -8.62
N ILE A 614 -25.12 -7.84 -8.67
CA ILE A 614 -25.12 -6.41 -8.35
C ILE A 614 -24.95 -5.68 -9.69
N PRO A 615 -26.03 -5.23 -10.34
CA PRO A 615 -25.98 -4.77 -11.73
C PRO A 615 -25.24 -3.43 -11.89
N ASP A 616 -25.21 -2.63 -10.84
CA ASP A 616 -24.57 -1.32 -10.79
C ASP A 616 -24.19 -1.03 -9.33
N TYR A 617 -22.92 -0.78 -9.06
CA TYR A 617 -22.44 -0.50 -7.71
C TYR A 617 -23.09 0.74 -7.09
N SER A 618 -23.52 1.70 -7.93
CA SER A 618 -24.17 2.92 -7.45
C SER A 618 -25.62 2.70 -6.98
N ARG A 619 -26.26 1.57 -7.32
CA ARG A 619 -27.62 1.21 -6.87
C ARG A 619 -27.62 0.43 -5.57
N GLU A 620 -26.49 -0.07 -5.14
CA GLU A 620 -26.30 -0.76 -3.87
C GLU A 620 -27.33 -1.86 -3.60
N LYS A 621 -27.67 -2.66 -4.63
CA LYS A 621 -28.66 -3.75 -4.55
C LYS A 621 -28.06 -5.06 -5.02
N LEU A 622 -28.21 -6.09 -4.17
CA LEU A 622 -27.91 -7.47 -4.52
C LEU A 622 -29.20 -8.20 -4.84
N LEU A 623 -29.32 -8.71 -6.06
CA LEU A 623 -30.42 -9.54 -6.51
C LEU A 623 -29.97 -11.00 -6.55
N ILE A 624 -30.73 -11.92 -5.93
CA ILE A 624 -30.40 -13.35 -5.89
C ILE A 624 -31.59 -14.15 -6.38
N ASP A 625 -31.35 -15.04 -7.34
CA ASP A 625 -32.25 -16.07 -7.82
C ASP A 625 -31.68 -17.45 -7.51
N ALA A 626 -32.48 -18.35 -6.93
CA ALA A 626 -32.04 -19.71 -6.63
C ALA A 626 -33.19 -20.70 -6.62
N ASP A 627 -32.92 -21.94 -7.05
CA ASP A 627 -33.77 -23.09 -6.81
C ASP A 627 -33.35 -23.78 -5.51
N VAL A 628 -34.27 -23.97 -4.58
CA VAL A 628 -34.02 -24.54 -3.26
C VAL A 628 -34.72 -25.89 -3.15
N ASN A 629 -34.02 -26.93 -2.70
CA ASN A 629 -34.51 -28.26 -2.48
C ASN A 629 -34.02 -28.84 -1.17
N GLY A 630 -34.87 -29.47 -0.40
CA GLY A 630 -34.48 -30.10 0.84
C GLY A 630 -35.58 -30.76 1.62
N PRO A 631 -35.27 -31.47 2.71
CA PRO A 631 -36.30 -32.09 3.57
C PRO A 631 -37.09 -31.01 4.29
N GLY A 632 -38.43 -31.10 4.22
CA GLY A 632 -39.33 -30.15 4.88
C GLY A 632 -39.10 -29.99 6.39
N LYS A 633 -38.72 -31.08 7.08
CA LYS A 633 -38.36 -31.08 8.51
C LYS A 633 -37.15 -30.21 8.87
N GLU A 634 -36.32 -29.84 7.93
CA GLU A 634 -35.12 -29.00 8.15
C GLU A 634 -35.43 -27.50 7.89
N VAL A 635 -36.62 -27.17 7.36
CA VAL A 635 -37.00 -25.80 7.04
C VAL A 635 -37.24 -24.99 8.33
N GLY A 636 -38.03 -25.55 9.28
CA GLY A 636 -38.27 -24.91 10.56
C GLY A 636 -37.00 -24.60 11.36
N PRO A 637 -36.10 -25.61 11.59
CA PRO A 637 -34.82 -25.40 12.24
C PRO A 637 -33.94 -24.32 11.57
N TYR A 638 -33.93 -24.23 10.22
CA TYR A 638 -33.20 -23.19 9.51
C TYR A 638 -33.71 -21.79 9.87
N PHE A 639 -35.04 -21.56 9.82
CA PHE A 639 -35.63 -20.26 10.14
C PHE A 639 -35.50 -19.88 11.62
N ASN A 640 -35.36 -20.86 12.54
CA ASN A 640 -35.07 -20.62 13.96
C ASN A 640 -33.65 -20.04 14.20
N GLU A 641 -32.75 -20.13 13.23
CA GLU A 641 -31.41 -19.54 13.23
C GLU A 641 -31.36 -18.19 12.50
N THR A 642 -32.50 -17.64 12.07
CA THR A 642 -32.62 -16.38 11.32
C THR A 642 -33.39 -15.33 12.10
N PRO A 643 -33.40 -14.05 11.68
CA PRO A 643 -34.24 -13.01 12.26
C PRO A 643 -35.77 -13.32 12.20
N LEU A 644 -36.19 -14.30 11.39
CA LEU A 644 -37.58 -14.74 11.26
C LEU A 644 -37.97 -15.80 12.29
N LYS A 645 -37.15 -16.05 13.32
CA LYS A 645 -37.40 -17.03 14.37
C LYS A 645 -38.75 -16.84 15.09
N GLU A 646 -39.05 -15.62 15.49
CA GLU A 646 -40.24 -15.30 16.27
C GLU A 646 -41.53 -15.28 15.42
N THR A 647 -41.41 -15.27 14.10
CA THR A 647 -42.55 -15.27 13.15
C THR A 647 -42.66 -16.62 12.42
N LEU A 648 -41.96 -16.79 11.34
CA LEU A 648 -42.03 -17.99 10.51
C LEU A 648 -41.43 -19.23 11.24
N GLY A 649 -40.38 -19.08 12.00
CA GLY A 649 -39.78 -20.16 12.81
C GLY A 649 -40.78 -20.72 13.79
N ALA A 650 -41.45 -19.87 14.60
CA ALA A 650 -42.47 -20.25 15.57
C ALA A 650 -43.67 -20.91 14.88
N ALA A 651 -44.11 -20.42 13.72
CA ALA A 651 -45.22 -21.04 12.96
C ALA A 651 -44.82 -22.45 12.46
N LEU A 652 -43.61 -22.66 12.00
CA LEU A 652 -43.10 -23.95 11.53
C LEU A 652 -42.82 -24.94 12.68
N ASP A 653 -42.62 -24.49 13.88
CA ASP A 653 -42.54 -25.37 15.06
C ASP A 653 -43.89 -25.99 15.44
N GLU A 654 -44.99 -25.29 15.16
CA GLU A 654 -46.35 -25.78 15.35
C GLU A 654 -46.88 -26.53 14.11
N LEU A 655 -46.39 -26.23 12.91
CA LEU A 655 -46.75 -26.84 11.63
C LEU A 655 -45.54 -27.58 11.06
N GLN A 656 -45.34 -28.83 11.46
CA GLN A 656 -44.17 -29.63 11.11
C GLN A 656 -44.32 -30.29 9.75
N LEU A 657 -43.60 -29.80 8.76
CA LEU A 657 -43.62 -30.33 7.41
C LEU A 657 -42.59 -31.45 7.25
N ASP A 658 -42.97 -32.58 6.69
CA ASP A 658 -42.09 -33.69 6.33
C ASP A 658 -42.23 -34.02 4.83
N GLY A 659 -41.19 -34.66 4.24
CA GLY A 659 -41.06 -34.90 2.80
C GLY A 659 -40.21 -33.82 2.14
N ASP A 660 -39.91 -34.01 0.84
CA ASP A 660 -39.10 -33.09 0.09
C ASP A 660 -39.86 -31.83 -0.32
N VAL A 661 -39.22 -30.68 -0.15
CA VAL A 661 -39.75 -29.37 -0.53
C VAL A 661 -38.87 -28.79 -1.62
N SER A 662 -39.47 -28.27 -2.68
CA SER A 662 -38.79 -27.49 -3.69
C SER A 662 -39.34 -26.07 -3.75
N ALA A 663 -38.44 -25.10 -3.92
CA ALA A 663 -38.84 -23.69 -4.00
C ALA A 663 -37.95 -22.95 -5.01
N ARG A 664 -38.49 -21.92 -5.61
CA ARG A 664 -37.76 -20.89 -6.33
C ARG A 664 -37.77 -19.61 -5.53
N LEU A 665 -36.55 -19.11 -5.25
CA LEU A 665 -36.33 -17.97 -4.36
C LEU A 665 -35.80 -16.79 -5.15
N HIS A 666 -36.37 -15.59 -4.89
CA HIS A 666 -35.91 -14.31 -5.40
C HIS A 666 -35.69 -13.36 -4.22
N LEU A 667 -34.43 -12.95 -4.01
CA LEU A 667 -34.08 -12.01 -2.96
C LEU A 667 -33.65 -10.67 -3.58
N ASN A 668 -34.07 -9.58 -2.99
CA ASN A 668 -33.56 -8.24 -3.25
C ASN A 668 -33.03 -7.67 -1.93
N ILE A 669 -31.72 -7.60 -1.82
CA ILE A 669 -30.99 -7.19 -0.63
C ILE A 669 -30.37 -5.81 -0.88
N PRO A 670 -30.93 -4.73 -0.32
CA PRO A 670 -30.27 -3.42 -0.32
C PRO A 670 -29.01 -3.49 0.52
N LEU A 671 -27.88 -2.97 -0.01
CA LEU A 671 -26.57 -2.97 0.67
C LEU A 671 -26.40 -1.75 1.60
N ASP A 672 -27.30 -0.77 1.50
CA ASP A 672 -27.37 0.45 2.31
C ASP A 672 -28.05 0.26 3.68
N GLY A 673 -28.52 -0.99 3.98
CA GLY A 673 -29.19 -1.33 5.24
C GLY A 673 -30.69 -1.17 5.23
N GLU A 674 -31.34 -0.88 4.09
CA GLU A 674 -32.80 -0.98 3.95
C GLU A 674 -33.25 -2.44 4.07
N MET A 675 -34.59 -2.63 4.21
CA MET A 675 -35.16 -3.96 4.41
C MET A 675 -35.04 -4.85 3.17
N THR A 676 -34.51 -6.06 3.39
CA THR A 676 -34.50 -7.12 2.37
C THR A 676 -35.91 -7.54 1.97
N THR A 677 -36.11 -7.74 0.68
CA THR A 677 -37.36 -8.32 0.15
C THR A 677 -37.09 -9.74 -0.35
N ALA A 678 -37.83 -10.73 0.19
CA ALA A 678 -37.78 -12.12 -0.21
C ALA A 678 -39.09 -12.50 -0.90
N LYS A 679 -39.02 -13.07 -2.09
CA LYS A 679 -40.17 -13.61 -2.84
C LYS A 679 -39.85 -15.03 -3.30
N GLY A 680 -40.85 -15.86 -3.43
CA GLY A 680 -40.66 -17.19 -3.99
C GLY A 680 -41.93 -17.98 -4.15
N ASP A 681 -41.79 -19.09 -4.88
CA ASP A 681 -42.81 -20.08 -5.11
C ASP A 681 -42.31 -21.42 -4.53
N VAL A 682 -43.14 -22.04 -3.71
CA VAL A 682 -42.89 -23.33 -3.08
C VAL A 682 -43.78 -24.39 -3.66
N GLN A 683 -43.21 -25.53 -3.97
CA GLN A 683 -43.93 -26.69 -4.45
C GLN A 683 -43.80 -27.84 -3.46
N LEU A 684 -44.95 -28.36 -3.06
CA LEU A 684 -45.12 -29.56 -2.25
C LEU A 684 -45.57 -30.72 -3.14
N LYS A 685 -45.05 -31.91 -2.86
CA LYS A 685 -45.41 -33.14 -3.61
C LYS A 685 -45.43 -34.33 -2.66
N ASN A 686 -46.64 -34.78 -2.31
CA ASN A 686 -46.90 -35.89 -1.38
C ASN A 686 -46.26 -35.69 0.00
N ASN A 687 -46.18 -34.44 0.45
CA ASN A 687 -45.66 -34.09 1.78
C ASN A 687 -46.66 -34.49 2.89
N SER A 688 -46.16 -34.60 4.11
CA SER A 688 -47.01 -34.70 5.30
C SER A 688 -46.84 -33.43 6.15
N LEU A 689 -47.95 -32.89 6.69
CA LEU A 689 -47.94 -31.73 7.56
C LEU A 689 -48.57 -32.11 8.89
N PHE A 690 -47.75 -32.23 9.94
CA PHE A 690 -48.22 -32.45 11.29
C PHE A 690 -48.62 -31.14 11.92
N ILE A 691 -49.89 -31.07 12.38
CA ILE A 691 -50.48 -29.90 13.02
C ILE A 691 -50.50 -30.18 14.53
N LYS A 692 -49.45 -29.73 15.23
CA LYS A 692 -49.18 -30.06 16.62
C LYS A 692 -50.30 -29.63 17.59
N PRO A 693 -50.92 -28.43 17.47
CA PRO A 693 -51.97 -28.02 18.38
C PRO A 693 -53.22 -28.92 18.43
N ILE A 694 -53.48 -29.68 17.37
CA ILE A 694 -54.64 -30.57 17.26
C ILE A 694 -54.25 -32.03 17.05
N ASP A 695 -52.95 -32.32 17.25
CA ASP A 695 -52.37 -33.66 17.17
C ASP A 695 -52.85 -34.46 15.95
N THR A 696 -52.77 -33.83 14.74
CA THR A 696 -53.25 -34.47 13.51
C THR A 696 -52.30 -34.19 12.33
N THR A 697 -52.35 -35.09 11.34
CA THR A 697 -51.48 -35.01 10.18
C THR A 697 -52.30 -34.93 8.88
N LEU A 698 -52.00 -33.89 8.07
CA LEU A 698 -52.41 -33.90 6.66
C LEU A 698 -51.40 -34.74 5.89
N GLN A 699 -51.85 -35.74 5.15
CA GLN A 699 -51.02 -36.60 4.31
C GLN A 699 -51.20 -36.24 2.84
N ASN A 700 -50.20 -36.63 2.01
CA ASN A 700 -50.22 -36.48 0.56
C ASN A 700 -50.45 -35.01 0.12
N LEU A 701 -49.96 -34.04 0.91
CA LEU A 701 -50.13 -32.63 0.63
C LEU A 701 -49.34 -32.27 -0.61
N SER A 702 -50.03 -31.81 -1.64
CA SER A 702 -49.47 -31.52 -2.97
C SER A 702 -50.08 -30.22 -3.52
N GLY A 703 -49.24 -29.33 -4.02
CA GLY A 703 -49.67 -28.06 -4.61
C GLY A 703 -48.56 -27.00 -4.54
N LYS A 704 -48.93 -25.75 -4.75
CA LYS A 704 -48.02 -24.61 -4.78
C LYS A 704 -48.52 -23.48 -3.90
N PHE A 705 -47.57 -22.78 -3.32
CA PHE A 705 -47.82 -21.50 -2.66
C PHE A 705 -46.69 -20.52 -2.96
N SER A 706 -47.04 -19.24 -3.01
CA SER A 706 -46.06 -18.15 -3.14
C SER A 706 -45.91 -17.44 -1.81
N PHE A 707 -44.78 -16.76 -1.66
CA PHE A 707 -44.55 -15.87 -0.51
C PHE A 707 -43.91 -14.55 -0.94
N VAL A 708 -44.19 -13.49 -0.18
CA VAL A 708 -43.53 -12.19 -0.23
C VAL A 708 -43.25 -11.79 1.22
N ASN A 709 -41.95 -11.86 1.62
CA ASN A 709 -41.55 -11.75 3.02
C ASN A 709 -42.27 -12.76 3.92
N GLY A 710 -43.04 -12.30 4.93
CA GLY A 710 -43.87 -13.14 5.79
C GLY A 710 -45.25 -13.51 5.20
N ASP A 711 -45.64 -12.89 4.12
CA ASP A 711 -46.98 -13.11 3.52
C ASP A 711 -46.94 -14.31 2.57
N LEU A 712 -47.66 -15.35 2.89
CA LEU A 712 -47.81 -16.58 2.12
C LEU A 712 -49.21 -16.60 1.45
N LYS A 713 -49.26 -17.18 0.26
CA LYS A 713 -50.53 -17.39 -0.45
C LYS A 713 -50.45 -18.67 -1.27
N SER A 714 -51.30 -19.65 -0.95
CA SER A 714 -51.41 -20.87 -1.75
C SER A 714 -52.39 -20.75 -2.90
N GLU A 715 -52.12 -21.53 -3.93
CA GLU A 715 -53.18 -22.05 -4.81
C GLU A 715 -53.97 -23.15 -4.09
N PRO A 716 -55.14 -23.61 -4.57
CA PRO A 716 -55.78 -24.80 -4.01
C PRO A 716 -54.86 -26.04 -4.11
N MET A 717 -54.55 -26.58 -2.96
CA MET A 717 -53.68 -27.76 -2.80
C MET A 717 -54.53 -28.99 -2.45
N SER A 718 -54.08 -30.16 -2.87
CA SER A 718 -54.73 -31.43 -2.51
C SER A 718 -54.02 -32.05 -1.30
N ALA A 719 -54.77 -32.64 -0.40
CA ALA A 719 -54.29 -33.38 0.75
C ALA A 719 -55.21 -34.54 1.09
N THR A 720 -54.77 -35.38 1.99
CA THR A 720 -55.60 -36.41 2.63
C THR A 720 -55.67 -36.13 4.12
N TRP A 721 -56.88 -36.02 4.66
CA TRP A 721 -57.10 -35.84 6.09
C TRP A 721 -58.18 -36.77 6.58
N PHE A 722 -57.98 -37.41 7.69
CA PHE A 722 -58.85 -38.46 8.18
C PHE A 722 -59.21 -39.52 7.11
N ASN A 723 -58.16 -39.97 6.36
CA ASN A 723 -58.26 -40.91 5.26
C ASN A 723 -59.19 -40.50 4.09
N GLN A 724 -59.51 -39.19 4.01
CA GLN A 724 -60.43 -38.65 3.00
C GLN A 724 -59.69 -37.53 2.21
N PRO A 725 -60.03 -37.34 0.94
CA PRO A 725 -59.40 -36.25 0.15
C PRO A 725 -59.88 -34.88 0.66
N LEU A 726 -58.98 -33.93 0.65
CA LEU A 726 -59.21 -32.53 1.06
C LEU A 726 -58.55 -31.59 0.06
N ASN A 727 -59.22 -30.54 -0.31
CA ASN A 727 -58.61 -29.39 -0.93
C ASN A 727 -58.40 -28.32 0.15
N VAL A 728 -57.19 -27.74 0.20
CA VAL A 728 -56.85 -26.74 1.17
C VAL A 728 -56.14 -25.59 0.48
N ASP A 729 -56.46 -24.39 0.86
CA ASP A 729 -55.78 -23.17 0.49
C ASP A 729 -55.48 -22.36 1.74
N PHE A 730 -54.39 -21.56 1.75
CA PHE A 730 -54.06 -20.71 2.85
C PHE A 730 -53.48 -19.39 2.40
N SER A 731 -53.63 -18.41 3.26
CA SER A 731 -52.94 -17.15 3.15
C SER A 731 -52.46 -16.68 4.53
N THR A 732 -51.29 -16.06 4.57
CA THR A 732 -50.81 -15.41 5.78
C THR A 732 -50.60 -13.93 5.53
N THR A 733 -50.65 -13.14 6.57
CA THR A 733 -50.35 -11.71 6.51
C THR A 733 -49.61 -11.31 7.78
N GLU A 734 -48.46 -10.69 7.59
CA GLU A 734 -47.68 -10.12 8.70
C GLU A 734 -48.27 -8.76 9.06
N GLY A 735 -48.90 -8.67 10.23
CA GLY A 735 -49.47 -7.43 10.78
C GLY A 735 -48.57 -6.78 11.81
N GLU A 736 -48.86 -5.57 12.23
CA GLU A 736 -48.06 -4.83 13.23
C GLU A 736 -47.96 -5.51 14.61
N LYS A 737 -49.00 -6.30 15.00
CA LYS A 737 -49.12 -6.88 16.35
C LYS A 737 -49.25 -8.40 16.34
N ALA A 738 -49.55 -8.98 15.22
CA ALA A 738 -49.84 -10.40 15.09
C ALA A 738 -49.58 -10.88 13.65
N PHE A 739 -49.20 -12.14 13.53
CA PHE A 739 -49.16 -12.87 12.27
C PHE A 739 -50.54 -13.56 12.08
N LEU A 740 -51.19 -13.27 10.98
CA LEU A 740 -52.53 -13.79 10.65
C LEU A 740 -52.44 -14.93 9.66
N VAL A 741 -53.04 -16.07 9.96
CA VAL A 741 -53.14 -17.22 9.07
C VAL A 741 -54.60 -17.50 8.76
N ASN A 742 -54.96 -17.49 7.47
CA ASN A 742 -56.31 -17.88 6.99
C ASN A 742 -56.17 -19.18 6.19
N VAL A 743 -56.96 -20.16 6.50
CA VAL A 743 -57.02 -21.45 5.81
C VAL A 743 -58.42 -21.70 5.29
N GLY A 744 -58.55 -21.92 4.00
CA GLY A 744 -59.75 -22.38 3.33
C GLY A 744 -59.67 -23.89 3.09
N MET A 745 -60.72 -24.60 3.35
CA MET A 745 -60.83 -26.04 3.14
C MET A 745 -62.11 -26.38 2.44
N ASN A 746 -62.12 -27.35 1.52
CA ASN A 746 -63.28 -27.90 0.95
C ASN A 746 -63.10 -29.40 0.62
N ALA A 747 -64.14 -30.16 0.86
CA ALA A 747 -64.11 -31.58 0.62
C ALA A 747 -65.53 -32.17 0.43
N ASN A 748 -65.58 -33.39 -0.03
CA ASN A 748 -66.78 -34.22 -0.04
C ASN A 748 -66.42 -35.52 0.63
N TRP A 749 -66.78 -35.63 1.93
CA TRP A 749 -66.33 -36.74 2.77
C TRP A 749 -67.52 -37.72 3.04
N GLU A 750 -67.16 -38.97 3.16
CA GLU A 750 -68.04 -40.02 3.72
C GLU A 750 -67.84 -40.09 5.24
N PRO A 751 -68.77 -39.62 6.07
CA PRO A 751 -68.58 -39.61 7.54
C PRO A 751 -68.21 -40.97 8.11
N ALA A 752 -68.72 -42.05 7.57
CA ALA A 752 -68.41 -43.42 7.99
C ALA A 752 -66.94 -43.86 7.76
N ARG A 753 -66.19 -43.15 6.92
CA ARG A 753 -64.74 -43.44 6.60
C ARG A 753 -63.77 -42.52 7.25
N THR A 754 -64.20 -41.54 8.00
CA THR A 754 -63.29 -40.56 8.61
C THR A 754 -62.52 -41.09 9.81
N GLY A 755 -63.01 -42.17 10.47
CA GLY A 755 -62.48 -42.69 11.74
C GLY A 755 -62.74 -41.74 12.92
N LEU A 756 -63.46 -40.63 12.72
CA LEU A 756 -63.84 -39.68 13.78
C LEU A 756 -65.01 -40.16 14.61
N LEU A 757 -65.80 -41.08 14.10
CA LEU A 757 -66.95 -41.57 14.76
C LEU A 757 -66.71 -42.94 15.44
N PRO A 758 -67.41 -43.27 16.57
CA PRO A 758 -67.42 -44.64 17.10
C PRO A 758 -67.92 -45.59 16.04
N LYS A 759 -67.31 -46.79 15.95
CA LYS A 759 -67.68 -47.79 14.93
C LYS A 759 -69.21 -48.12 14.86
N ALA A 760 -69.90 -48.05 16.01
CA ALA A 760 -71.33 -48.27 16.07
C ALA A 760 -72.14 -47.20 15.29
N LEU A 761 -71.64 -45.95 15.25
CA LEU A 761 -72.21 -44.84 14.53
C LEU A 761 -71.77 -44.87 13.05
N GLU A 762 -70.55 -45.30 12.74
CA GLU A 762 -70.04 -45.41 11.39
C GLU A 762 -70.94 -46.31 10.53
N ASN A 763 -71.29 -47.47 11.04
CA ASN A 763 -72.13 -48.45 10.34
C ASN A 763 -73.58 -47.95 10.13
N SER A 764 -74.02 -46.92 10.83
CA SER A 764 -75.37 -46.33 10.76
C SER A 764 -75.44 -45.17 9.80
N LEU A 765 -74.34 -44.71 9.20
CA LEU A 765 -74.29 -43.57 8.28
C LEU A 765 -73.77 -44.04 6.90
N SER A 766 -74.44 -43.54 5.85
CA SER A 766 -73.90 -43.75 4.49
C SER A 766 -74.19 -42.48 3.66
N GLY A 767 -73.33 -42.34 2.61
CA GLY A 767 -73.41 -41.17 1.75
C GLY A 767 -72.24 -40.21 2.01
N SER A 768 -72.18 -39.10 1.27
CA SER A 768 -71.06 -38.15 1.35
C SER A 768 -71.60 -36.74 1.68
N VAL A 769 -70.79 -35.97 2.38
CA VAL A 769 -71.02 -34.61 2.82
C VAL A 769 -70.11 -33.66 2.09
N PRO A 770 -70.58 -32.85 1.14
CA PRO A 770 -69.84 -31.69 0.68
C PRO A 770 -69.80 -30.67 1.81
N TRP A 771 -68.55 -30.17 2.15
CA TRP A 771 -68.37 -29.17 3.18
C TRP A 771 -67.24 -28.20 2.78
N ASP A 772 -67.38 -26.98 3.30
CA ASP A 772 -66.39 -25.96 3.26
C ASP A 772 -66.01 -25.51 4.70
N GLY A 773 -64.74 -25.19 4.91
CA GLY A 773 -64.23 -24.72 6.21
C GLY A 773 -63.33 -23.53 6.04
N LYS A 774 -63.38 -22.59 7.00
CA LYS A 774 -62.48 -21.48 7.10
C LYS A 774 -61.89 -21.45 8.49
N VAL A 775 -60.56 -21.38 8.54
CA VAL A 775 -59.82 -21.24 9.78
C VAL A 775 -59.10 -19.92 9.76
N ALA A 776 -59.30 -19.07 10.77
CA ALA A 776 -58.54 -17.85 10.98
C ALA A 776 -57.72 -17.99 12.27
N ILE A 777 -56.43 -17.93 12.18
CA ILE A 777 -55.49 -18.03 13.32
C ILE A 777 -54.81 -16.70 13.47
N GLU A 778 -54.81 -16.18 14.70
CA GLU A 778 -54.06 -15.00 15.07
C GLU A 778 -52.92 -15.42 16.02
N LEU A 779 -51.68 -15.15 15.62
CA LEU A 779 -50.47 -15.43 16.36
C LEU A 779 -49.83 -14.09 16.80
N PRO A 780 -50.22 -13.57 17.97
CA PRO A 780 -49.67 -12.32 18.47
C PRO A 780 -48.17 -12.47 18.76
N TYR A 781 -47.37 -11.45 18.46
CA TYR A 781 -45.92 -11.45 18.80
C TYR A 781 -45.71 -11.44 20.33
N ARG A 782 -46.71 -11.08 21.10
CA ARG A 782 -46.72 -11.18 22.57
C ARG A 782 -48.10 -11.69 23.02
N GLY A 783 -48.14 -12.85 23.66
CA GLY A 783 -49.37 -13.46 24.13
C GLY A 783 -49.64 -14.85 23.57
N SER A 784 -50.84 -15.36 23.75
CA SER A 784 -51.25 -16.69 23.29
C SER A 784 -51.96 -16.62 21.95
N ALA A 785 -51.77 -17.63 21.12
CA ALA A 785 -52.48 -17.78 19.86
C ALA A 785 -53.98 -17.95 20.07
N ASN A 786 -54.76 -17.35 19.16
CA ASN A 786 -56.22 -17.50 19.09
C ASN A 786 -56.60 -18.00 17.69
N TYR A 787 -57.68 -18.81 17.61
CA TYR A 787 -58.18 -19.28 16.34
C TYR A 787 -59.69 -19.29 16.29
N LYS A 788 -60.25 -19.09 15.08
CA LYS A 788 -61.66 -19.21 14.75
C LYS A 788 -61.82 -20.19 13.60
N VAL A 789 -62.76 -21.10 13.71
CA VAL A 789 -63.08 -22.07 12.68
C VAL A 789 -64.54 -21.97 12.34
N ASP A 790 -64.87 -21.83 11.06
CA ASP A 790 -66.24 -21.85 10.52
C ASP A 790 -66.34 -22.99 9.51
N ILE A 791 -67.16 -23.98 9.78
CA ILE A 791 -67.40 -25.11 8.87
C ILE A 791 -68.90 -25.10 8.45
N ASN A 792 -69.14 -25.18 7.16
CA ASN A 792 -70.48 -25.34 6.58
C ASN A 792 -70.51 -26.63 5.78
N GLY A 793 -71.48 -27.41 6.01
CA GLY A 793 -71.77 -28.68 5.28
C GLY A 793 -73.17 -28.89 4.93
N GLU A 794 -73.44 -29.78 3.97
CA GLU A 794 -74.75 -30.13 3.55
C GLU A 794 -74.97 -31.66 3.57
N LEU A 795 -75.83 -32.14 4.47
CA LEU A 795 -76.13 -33.58 4.65
C LEU A 795 -77.20 -34.14 3.73
N LYS A 796 -77.52 -33.45 2.64
CA LYS A 796 -78.55 -33.88 1.69
C LYS A 796 -78.37 -35.32 1.19
N ASN A 797 -77.17 -35.70 0.89
CA ASN A 797 -76.81 -37.03 0.34
C ASN A 797 -76.45 -38.06 1.44
N VAL A 798 -76.62 -37.74 2.71
CA VAL A 798 -76.34 -38.65 3.80
C VAL A 798 -77.65 -39.30 4.25
N SER A 799 -77.66 -40.59 4.42
CA SER A 799 -78.72 -41.31 5.14
C SER A 799 -78.15 -41.71 6.53
N SER A 800 -79.04 -41.59 7.49
CA SER A 800 -78.78 -41.97 8.88
C SER A 800 -79.79 -43.00 9.33
N HIS A 801 -79.33 -44.13 9.77
CA HIS A 801 -80.14 -45.20 10.34
C HIS A 801 -80.02 -45.17 11.88
N LEU A 802 -79.64 -44.02 12.43
CA LEU A 802 -79.62 -43.79 13.87
C LEU A 802 -81.06 -43.61 14.34
N PRO A 803 -81.39 -43.87 15.67
CA PRO A 803 -82.71 -43.65 16.18
C PRO A 803 -83.12 -42.15 16.13
N ALA A 804 -84.43 -41.90 16.06
CA ALA A 804 -84.88 -40.50 16.11
C ALA A 804 -84.35 -39.79 17.38
N PRO A 805 -84.03 -38.52 17.24
CA PRO A 805 -84.39 -37.54 16.21
C PRO A 805 -83.29 -37.33 15.14
N VAL A 806 -82.28 -38.16 15.02
CA VAL A 806 -81.24 -38.04 14.07
C VAL A 806 -81.30 -39.04 12.94
N ASP A 807 -82.39 -39.73 12.78
CA ASP A 807 -82.72 -40.55 11.60
C ASP A 807 -82.93 -39.60 10.37
N LYS A 808 -82.45 -40.02 9.22
CA LYS A 808 -82.51 -39.22 8.02
C LYS A 808 -82.39 -40.10 6.74
N GLN A 809 -83.22 -39.76 5.77
CA GLN A 809 -83.14 -40.35 4.43
C GLN A 809 -82.28 -39.51 3.51
N ALA A 810 -81.57 -40.15 2.60
CA ALA A 810 -80.87 -39.41 1.56
C ALA A 810 -81.84 -38.62 0.66
N GLY A 811 -81.44 -37.41 0.25
CA GLY A 811 -82.23 -36.46 -0.52
C GLY A 811 -82.88 -35.34 0.25
N GLU A 812 -82.98 -35.45 1.55
CA GLU A 812 -83.45 -34.35 2.45
C GLU A 812 -82.34 -33.33 2.74
N PRO A 813 -82.52 -32.04 2.42
CA PRO A 813 -81.55 -31.00 2.75
C PRO A 813 -81.45 -30.84 4.26
N LEU A 814 -80.20 -30.85 4.75
CA LEU A 814 -79.92 -30.63 6.18
C LEU A 814 -78.58 -29.92 6.30
N PRO A 815 -78.52 -28.58 6.25
CA PRO A 815 -77.32 -27.81 6.42
C PRO A 815 -76.72 -27.95 7.81
N VAL A 816 -75.38 -28.07 7.88
CA VAL A 816 -74.61 -28.11 9.14
C VAL A 816 -73.72 -26.92 9.16
N LYS A 817 -73.68 -26.23 10.29
CA LYS A 817 -72.71 -25.14 10.58
C LYS A 817 -72.04 -25.40 11.88
N ILE A 818 -70.71 -25.34 11.92
CA ILE A 818 -69.92 -25.49 13.13
C ILE A 818 -68.97 -24.26 13.24
N LYS A 819 -68.99 -23.66 14.38
CA LYS A 819 -68.03 -22.57 14.72
C LYS A 819 -67.26 -22.95 15.94
N VAL A 820 -65.96 -22.75 15.85
CA VAL A 820 -65.04 -22.92 16.98
C VAL A 820 -64.36 -21.59 17.22
N ASP A 821 -64.22 -21.20 18.46
CA ASP A 821 -63.46 -20.00 18.90
C ASP A 821 -62.70 -20.38 20.12
N GLY A 822 -61.36 -20.23 20.07
CA GLY A 822 -60.50 -20.66 21.15
C GLY A 822 -59.07 -20.25 21.03
N GLY A 823 -58.26 -20.83 21.94
CA GLY A 823 -56.84 -20.62 22.02
C GLY A 823 -56.12 -21.95 22.39
N LEU A 824 -54.85 -21.86 22.83
CA LEU A 824 -53.99 -23.02 23.08
C LEU A 824 -54.45 -23.88 24.28
N SER A 825 -55.30 -23.38 25.19
CA SER A 825 -55.72 -24.10 26.41
C SER A 825 -57.17 -24.56 26.40
N SER A 826 -58.05 -23.93 25.61
CA SER A 826 -59.45 -24.26 25.51
C SER A 826 -60.09 -23.64 24.29
N PHE A 827 -61.18 -24.25 23.85
CA PHE A 827 -62.04 -23.68 22.80
C PHE A 827 -63.51 -23.90 23.10
N ASN A 828 -64.31 -23.04 22.53
CA ASN A 828 -65.80 -23.20 22.49
C ASN A 828 -66.18 -23.65 21.08
N LEU A 829 -67.10 -24.64 21.00
CA LEU A 829 -67.68 -25.09 19.78
C LEU A 829 -69.17 -24.84 19.82
N THR A 830 -69.62 -24.10 18.82
CA THR A 830 -71.09 -23.94 18.59
C THR A 830 -71.44 -24.56 17.25
N GLY A 831 -72.53 -25.28 17.19
CA GLY A 831 -72.96 -25.90 15.94
C GLY A 831 -74.48 -25.86 15.78
N SER A 832 -74.91 -25.95 14.52
CA SER A 832 -76.32 -26.14 14.15
C SER A 832 -76.44 -27.19 13.05
N MET A 833 -77.39 -27.99 13.11
CA MET A 833 -77.83 -28.98 12.12
C MET A 833 -79.30 -28.75 11.72
N GLY A 834 -79.52 -28.24 10.53
CA GLY A 834 -80.79 -27.66 10.14
C GLY A 834 -81.08 -26.36 10.90
N THR A 835 -82.40 -26.10 11.19
CA THR A 835 -82.86 -24.90 11.89
C THR A 835 -83.27 -25.15 13.33
N LYS A 836 -83.22 -26.41 13.77
CA LYS A 836 -83.72 -26.82 15.05
C LYS A 836 -82.72 -27.46 16.03
N ASN A 837 -81.66 -28.02 15.55
CA ASN A 837 -80.71 -28.72 16.37
C ASN A 837 -79.46 -27.87 16.54
N HIS A 838 -79.05 -27.62 17.79
CA HIS A 838 -77.91 -26.78 18.16
C HIS A 838 -77.04 -27.47 19.20
N ILE A 839 -75.79 -27.30 19.10
CA ILE A 839 -74.76 -27.71 20.09
C ILE A 839 -73.95 -26.50 20.55
N ASN A 840 -73.70 -26.44 21.82
CA ASN A 840 -72.72 -25.51 22.40
C ASN A 840 -71.90 -26.28 23.40
N SER A 841 -70.56 -26.22 23.23
CA SER A 841 -69.60 -26.99 24.04
C SER A 841 -68.33 -26.26 24.28
N ARG A 842 -67.77 -26.51 25.44
CA ARG A 842 -66.48 -26.03 25.84
C ARG A 842 -65.54 -27.22 26.04
N TRP A 843 -64.34 -27.08 25.40
CA TRP A 843 -63.35 -28.10 25.40
C TRP A 843 -62.01 -27.57 26.03
N LEU A 844 -61.31 -28.42 26.77
CA LEU A 844 -59.99 -28.14 27.34
C LEU A 844 -58.95 -28.94 26.55
N LEU A 845 -57.90 -28.21 26.14
CA LEU A 845 -56.75 -28.75 25.45
C LEU A 845 -55.64 -29.02 26.47
N GLY A 846 -55.25 -30.27 26.66
CA GLY A 846 -54.21 -30.73 27.57
C GLY A 846 -53.61 -32.01 27.04
N ASN A 847 -53.07 -32.88 27.92
CA ASN A 847 -52.51 -34.19 27.50
C ASN A 847 -53.56 -35.08 26.81
N LYS A 848 -54.87 -34.80 27.06
CA LYS A 848 -56.02 -35.41 26.37
C LYS A 848 -57.02 -34.30 26.14
N LEU A 849 -57.75 -34.42 25.00
CA LEU A 849 -58.87 -33.56 24.72
C LEU A 849 -60.02 -33.85 25.71
N THR A 850 -60.45 -32.85 26.49
CA THR A 850 -61.46 -33.00 27.54
C THR A 850 -62.65 -32.15 27.24
N LEU A 851 -63.81 -32.77 27.14
CA LEU A 851 -65.05 -32.05 27.10
C LEU A 851 -65.38 -31.55 28.53
N ASP A 852 -65.39 -30.25 28.72
CA ASP A 852 -65.67 -29.64 30.02
C ASP A 852 -67.21 -29.54 30.17
N ARG A 853 -67.84 -28.85 29.23
CA ARG A 853 -69.28 -28.59 29.28
C ARG A 853 -69.90 -28.67 27.90
N ALA A 854 -71.07 -29.25 27.78
CA ALA A 854 -71.83 -29.26 26.54
C ALA A 854 -73.31 -29.18 26.77
N ILE A 855 -74.00 -28.53 25.82
CA ILE A 855 -75.44 -28.59 25.72
C ILE A 855 -75.84 -28.88 24.29
N LEU A 856 -76.62 -29.94 24.08
CA LEU A 856 -77.22 -30.26 22.83
C LEU A 856 -78.72 -29.98 22.94
N THR A 857 -79.25 -29.15 22.12
CA THR A 857 -80.70 -28.75 22.11
C THR A 857 -81.29 -29.08 20.77
N SER A 858 -82.39 -29.81 20.77
CA SER A 858 -83.18 -30.10 19.63
C SER A 858 -84.56 -29.36 19.73
N ASP A 859 -85.18 -29.09 18.62
CA ASP A 859 -86.43 -28.32 18.50
C ASP A 859 -86.36 -26.86 19.02
N SER A 860 -85.25 -26.24 19.02
CA SER A 860 -84.97 -24.83 19.39
C SER A 860 -84.54 -23.99 18.20
N LYS A 861 -84.92 -22.69 18.22
CA LYS A 861 -84.51 -21.74 17.17
C LYS A 861 -83.18 -20.99 17.54
N ALA A 862 -82.63 -21.22 18.73
CA ALA A 862 -81.49 -20.53 19.20
C ALA A 862 -80.49 -21.48 19.94
N VAL A 863 -79.21 -21.18 19.89
CA VAL A 863 -78.12 -21.88 20.63
C VAL A 863 -78.35 -21.61 22.17
N SER A 864 -78.42 -22.64 22.96
CA SER A 864 -78.58 -22.53 24.41
C SER A 864 -77.26 -22.18 25.09
N PRO A 865 -77.23 -21.43 26.19
CA PRO A 865 -76.04 -21.16 26.96
C PRO A 865 -75.43 -22.45 27.58
N LEU A 866 -74.10 -22.49 27.79
CA LEU A 866 -73.39 -23.62 28.40
C LEU A 866 -73.92 -23.89 29.84
N PRO A 867 -73.94 -25.17 30.27
CA PRO A 867 -74.20 -25.53 31.68
C PRO A 867 -73.27 -24.77 32.64
N ALA A 868 -73.82 -24.47 33.87
CA ALA A 868 -73.02 -23.76 34.86
C ALA A 868 -71.84 -24.60 35.43
N GLN A 869 -72.03 -25.93 35.49
CA GLN A 869 -71.07 -26.91 35.98
C GLN A 869 -70.58 -27.80 34.82
N SER A 870 -69.41 -28.47 35.00
CA SER A 870 -68.85 -29.47 34.11
C SER A 870 -69.87 -30.59 33.92
N GLY A 871 -70.21 -30.90 32.67
CA GLY A 871 -71.26 -31.90 32.37
C GLY A 871 -71.85 -31.72 30.98
N VAL A 872 -72.63 -32.70 30.55
CA VAL A 872 -73.40 -32.70 29.30
C VAL A 872 -74.88 -32.61 29.57
N GLU A 873 -75.52 -31.59 28.98
CA GLU A 873 -76.99 -31.46 28.96
C GLU A 873 -77.57 -31.81 27.58
N LEU A 874 -78.51 -32.71 27.51
CA LEU A 874 -79.22 -33.13 26.32
C LEU A 874 -80.68 -32.71 26.39
N ASN A 875 -81.04 -31.71 25.63
CA ASN A 875 -82.44 -31.27 25.51
C ASN A 875 -83.06 -31.83 24.19
N MET A 876 -83.71 -32.96 24.29
CA MET A 876 -84.11 -33.77 23.12
C MET A 876 -85.61 -33.83 22.97
N PRO A 877 -86.18 -33.94 21.76
CA PRO A 877 -87.57 -34.23 21.53
C PRO A 877 -87.89 -35.63 22.08
N PRO A 878 -89.15 -36.13 22.01
CA PRO A 878 -89.41 -37.49 22.36
C PRO A 878 -88.53 -38.47 21.70
N MET A 879 -87.92 -39.41 22.51
CA MET A 879 -86.94 -40.33 21.98
C MET A 879 -87.13 -41.75 22.50
N ASP A 880 -86.75 -42.76 21.67
CA ASP A 880 -86.80 -44.17 22.03
C ASP A 880 -85.45 -44.54 22.74
N GLY A 881 -85.51 -44.58 24.08
CA GLY A 881 -84.36 -44.89 24.93
C GLY A 881 -83.88 -46.34 24.75
N ALA A 882 -84.73 -47.31 24.41
CA ALA A 882 -84.33 -48.69 24.17
C ALA A 882 -83.50 -48.82 22.93
N GLN A 883 -83.80 -48.15 21.84
CA GLN A 883 -82.99 -48.14 20.60
C GLN A 883 -81.65 -47.44 20.81
N TRP A 884 -81.65 -46.31 21.46
CA TRP A 884 -80.38 -45.62 21.82
C TRP A 884 -79.48 -46.45 22.74
N LEU A 885 -80.05 -47.12 23.81
CA LEU A 885 -79.34 -47.96 24.69
C LEU A 885 -78.74 -49.18 23.98
N ALA A 886 -79.50 -49.80 23.08
CA ALA A 886 -78.98 -50.88 22.26
C ALA A 886 -77.81 -50.47 21.33
N LEU A 887 -77.84 -49.23 20.80
CA LEU A 887 -76.74 -48.67 20.01
C LEU A 887 -75.48 -48.47 20.82
N PHE A 888 -75.62 -47.87 22.03
CA PHE A 888 -74.49 -47.64 22.95
C PHE A 888 -73.89 -48.92 23.50
N GLN A 889 -74.69 -49.94 23.81
CA GLN A 889 -74.27 -51.28 24.23
C GLN A 889 -73.42 -51.99 23.16
N ARG A 890 -73.76 -51.86 21.86
CA ARG A 890 -73.01 -52.36 20.75
C ARG A 890 -71.71 -51.62 20.58
N GLY A 891 -71.66 -50.32 20.85
CA GLY A 891 -70.46 -49.50 20.77
C GLY A 891 -69.52 -49.75 21.93
N ALA A 892 -69.99 -49.91 23.15
CA ALA A 892 -69.19 -50.15 24.33
C ALA A 892 -68.41 -51.49 24.32
N ALA A 893 -68.81 -52.42 23.47
CA ALA A 893 -68.11 -53.72 23.32
C ALA A 893 -66.81 -53.68 22.37
N THR A 894 -66.56 -52.55 21.73
CA THR A 894 -65.57 -52.49 20.63
C THR A 894 -64.49 -51.39 20.82
N ASP A 895 -64.54 -50.47 21.78
CA ASP A 895 -63.50 -49.41 21.89
C ASP A 895 -62.96 -49.23 23.29
N VAL A 896 -61.72 -49.53 23.50
CA VAL A 896 -60.92 -49.34 24.74
C VAL A 896 -59.95 -48.14 24.65
N SER A 897 -59.91 -47.27 23.65
CA SER A 897 -59.06 -46.13 23.60
C SER A 897 -59.74 -44.82 23.07
N SER A 898 -60.57 -44.18 23.87
CA SER A 898 -60.95 -42.81 23.49
C SER A 898 -59.85 -41.83 23.91
N SER A 899 -59.28 -41.08 22.95
CA SER A 899 -58.39 -39.94 23.20
C SER A 899 -59.13 -38.75 23.85
N ILE A 900 -60.43 -38.88 23.97
CA ILE A 900 -61.29 -37.83 24.50
C ILE A 900 -61.86 -38.21 25.89
N VAL A 901 -61.73 -37.30 26.86
CA VAL A 901 -62.27 -37.42 28.20
C VAL A 901 -63.65 -36.72 28.23
N PHE A 902 -64.69 -37.47 28.62
CA PHE A 902 -66.05 -36.93 28.78
C PHE A 902 -66.33 -36.66 30.30
N PRO A 903 -67.20 -35.65 30.62
CA PRO A 903 -67.60 -35.44 31.98
C PRO A 903 -68.47 -36.57 32.46
N GLN A 904 -68.36 -36.83 33.77
CA GLN A 904 -69.17 -37.95 34.37
C GLN A 904 -70.68 -37.66 34.48
N GLN A 905 -71.05 -36.40 34.46
CA GLN A 905 -72.45 -35.97 34.60
C GLN A 905 -73.05 -35.77 33.26
N VAL A 906 -74.13 -36.54 32.91
CA VAL A 906 -74.92 -36.36 31.77
C VAL A 906 -76.37 -36.17 32.21
N THR A 907 -77.02 -35.07 31.82
CA THR A 907 -78.34 -34.69 32.10
C THR A 907 -79.23 -34.77 30.84
N LEU A 908 -80.17 -35.67 30.81
CA LEU A 908 -81.18 -35.80 29.70
C LEU A 908 -82.50 -35.14 30.08
N ARG A 909 -82.92 -34.19 29.22
CA ARG A 909 -84.28 -33.58 29.32
C ARG A 909 -85.00 -33.88 28.05
N THR A 910 -86.09 -34.68 28.13
CA THR A 910 -86.94 -35.05 27.01
C THR A 910 -88.40 -35.10 27.52
N PRO A 911 -89.38 -34.64 26.68
CA PRO A 911 -90.77 -34.73 27.07
C PRO A 911 -91.26 -36.19 27.26
N THR A 912 -90.77 -37.17 26.54
CA THR A 912 -91.07 -38.58 26.63
C THR A 912 -89.85 -39.43 26.29
N LEU A 913 -89.50 -40.34 27.18
CA LEU A 913 -88.52 -41.37 27.00
C LEU A 913 -89.14 -42.70 27.00
N THR A 914 -89.25 -43.37 25.85
CA THR A 914 -89.73 -44.72 25.76
C THR A 914 -88.70 -45.79 26.11
N MET A 915 -88.88 -46.58 27.17
CA MET A 915 -87.98 -47.63 27.54
C MET A 915 -88.74 -48.95 27.50
N GLU A 916 -88.36 -49.94 26.68
CA GLU A 916 -88.86 -51.29 26.82
C GLU A 916 -88.18 -51.95 28.07
N ILE A 917 -88.96 -52.11 29.15
CA ILE A 917 -88.58 -52.92 30.27
C ILE A 917 -88.85 -54.36 29.90
N GLY A 918 -87.83 -55.17 29.60
CA GLY A 918 -87.99 -56.60 29.36
C GLY A 918 -88.70 -57.23 30.54
N ARG A 919 -89.79 -57.95 30.30
CA ARG A 919 -90.53 -58.77 31.34
C ARG A 919 -89.53 -59.77 31.93
N ALA A 920 -89.04 -59.49 33.15
CA ALA A 920 -88.54 -60.58 33.94
C ALA A 920 -89.67 -61.59 34.27
N SER A 921 -89.53 -62.77 33.72
CA SER A 921 -90.40 -63.85 34.11
C SER A 921 -90.01 -64.30 35.50
N CYS A 922 -90.75 -63.91 36.54
CA CYS A 922 -90.69 -64.62 37.77
C CYS A 922 -91.23 -66.08 37.56
N ARG A 923 -90.33 -66.99 37.65
CA ARG A 923 -90.65 -68.38 38.07
C ARG A 923 -90.05 -68.56 39.45
N GLU A 924 -90.90 -69.05 40.33
CA GLU A 924 -90.78 -69.37 41.69
C GLU A 924 -89.41 -69.83 42.13
#